data_66c6d2ba29ea26a7f1a757108fe88ccc
#
_entry.id   66c6d2ba29ea26a7f1a757108fe88ccc
#
_cell.length_a   1.000
_cell.length_b   1.000
_cell.length_c   1.000
_cell.angle_alpha   90.00
_cell.angle_beta   90.00
_cell.angle_gamma   90.00
#
_symmetry.space_group_name_H-M   'P 1'
#
loop_
_entity.id
_entity.type
_entity.pdbx_description
1 polymer ?
#
loop_
_entity_poly.entity_id
_entity_poly.type
_entity_poly.pdbx_seq_one_letter_code
_entity_poly.pdbx_strand_id
1 'polypeptide(L)'
;NMTFDKFTIKAQEAVQEAVNIAQRNGQQTIEPVHLLSGILEKATDVTNYIFQKLGMNGQQIAMLLRQEMQHLPRVQGGGQPYLSNETNQILMNAEDTAKKMGDEFVSVEPILLAIIQGNSTAARILKDAGANAKDMLAAIQALRQGQNVKSQSADDNYQSLEKYAKNLVEQARSGKLDPVIGRDEEIRRVLQILSRRTKNNPILIGEPGTGKTAIVEGLAERIVRGDVPENLKNKQLYSLDMGALVAGAKYKGEFEERLKSVIKEVTNANGQIILFIDEIHTLVGAGGGEGAMDAANILKPALARGELRAIGATTLNEYQKYFEKDKALERRFQTVMVNEPDEVDAISILRGIKERYENHHKVRIQDDACIAAVKLSERYISDRFLPDKAIDLMDEAAAKLRMERDSVPEELDEITRHLKQLEIEREAIKRENDQPKIQQLDKEIAELKDQEHDFRAKWEGEKALVNKIQQDKQEIENLKFEAERMEREGNYERVAEIRYSKLKALEDDIKKIQEQLKSTQGGAAMVREEVTADDIAEVVSRWTGIPVSRMMQSEREKLLHLEEELHKRVIGQDEAITAVSDAVRRSRAGLQDPKRPIASFIFLGTTGVGKTELAKALAEYLFSDESMMTRIDMSEYQEKFSVTRLIGAPPGYVGY
;
A
#
# COMPACT_ATOMS: atom_id res chain seq x y z
N ASN A 1 -18.38 -25.08 -39.79
CA ASN A 1 -17.44 -24.09 -39.24
C ASN A 1 -18.19 -23.18 -38.28
N MET A 2 -18.06 -23.49 -36.98
CA MET A 2 -18.63 -22.66 -35.93
C MET A 2 -17.83 -21.37 -35.82
N THR A 3 -18.49 -20.21 -35.93
CA THR A 3 -17.84 -18.93 -35.70
C THR A 3 -18.02 -18.55 -34.24
N PHE A 4 -16.93 -18.09 -33.60
CA PHE A 4 -16.94 -17.71 -32.19
C PHE A 4 -17.15 -16.20 -31.97
N ASP A 5 -17.61 -15.49 -32.99
CA ASP A 5 -17.83 -14.05 -32.94
C ASP A 5 -18.92 -13.63 -31.92
N LYS A 6 -19.86 -14.54 -31.65
CA LYS A 6 -20.93 -14.33 -30.67
C LYS A 6 -20.57 -14.75 -29.26
N PHE A 7 -19.36 -15.27 -29.06
CA PHE A 7 -18.86 -15.65 -27.74
C PHE A 7 -18.15 -14.48 -27.07
N THR A 8 -18.22 -14.42 -25.76
CA THR A 8 -17.43 -13.45 -25.00
C THR A 8 -15.95 -13.75 -25.16
N ILE A 9 -15.09 -12.77 -24.91
CA ILE A 9 -13.64 -12.94 -24.97
C ILE A 9 -13.19 -14.05 -24.01
N LYS A 10 -13.74 -14.10 -22.81
CA LYS A 10 -13.46 -15.12 -21.81
C LYS A 10 -13.87 -16.52 -22.29
N ALA A 11 -15.03 -16.66 -22.91
CA ALA A 11 -15.49 -17.93 -23.48
C ALA A 11 -14.60 -18.38 -24.65
N GLN A 12 -14.19 -17.45 -25.51
CA GLN A 12 -13.24 -17.73 -26.60
C GLN A 12 -11.89 -18.20 -26.06
N GLU A 13 -11.37 -17.59 -25.00
CA GLU A 13 -10.13 -17.99 -24.34
C GLU A 13 -10.24 -19.39 -23.73
N ALA A 14 -11.39 -19.72 -23.14
CA ALA A 14 -11.63 -21.06 -22.58
C ALA A 14 -11.64 -22.14 -23.66
N VAL A 15 -12.27 -21.87 -24.81
CA VAL A 15 -12.28 -22.79 -25.96
C VAL A 15 -10.87 -22.94 -26.53
N GLN A 16 -10.13 -21.83 -26.69
CA GLN A 16 -8.75 -21.87 -27.16
C GLN A 16 -7.85 -22.65 -26.21
N GLU A 17 -8.04 -22.53 -24.91
CA GLU A 17 -7.28 -23.32 -23.92
C GLU A 17 -7.61 -24.81 -24.02
N ALA A 18 -8.86 -25.15 -24.30
CA ALA A 18 -9.26 -26.54 -24.58
C ALA A 18 -8.50 -27.11 -25.79
N VAL A 19 -8.36 -26.31 -26.85
CA VAL A 19 -7.54 -26.68 -28.03
C VAL A 19 -6.08 -26.90 -27.62
N ASN A 20 -5.53 -26.00 -26.83
CA ASN A 20 -4.14 -26.06 -26.37
C ASN A 20 -3.89 -27.30 -25.50
N ILE A 21 -4.83 -27.64 -24.63
CA ILE A 21 -4.74 -28.84 -23.77
C ILE A 21 -4.76 -30.10 -24.61
N ALA A 22 -5.68 -30.22 -25.57
CA ALA A 22 -5.76 -31.38 -26.46
C ALA A 22 -4.46 -31.53 -27.28
N GLN A 23 -3.92 -30.42 -27.78
CA GLN A 23 -2.67 -30.41 -28.56
C GLN A 23 -1.47 -30.85 -27.72
N ARG A 24 -1.34 -30.34 -26.50
CA ARG A 24 -0.27 -30.75 -25.55
C ARG A 24 -0.33 -32.24 -25.21
N ASN A 25 -1.51 -32.80 -25.13
CA ASN A 25 -1.71 -34.20 -24.81
C ASN A 25 -1.63 -35.11 -26.05
N GLY A 26 -1.38 -34.55 -27.24
CA GLY A 26 -1.32 -35.32 -28.49
C GLY A 26 -2.67 -35.90 -28.94
N GLN A 27 -3.74 -35.26 -28.55
CA GLN A 27 -5.11 -35.71 -28.85
C GLN A 27 -5.66 -34.93 -30.04
N GLN A 28 -6.30 -35.66 -30.97
CA GLN A 28 -6.79 -35.11 -32.23
C GLN A 28 -8.18 -34.47 -32.09
N THR A 29 -8.98 -34.91 -31.13
CA THR A 29 -10.31 -34.37 -30.90
C THR A 29 -10.37 -33.62 -29.57
N ILE A 30 -11.08 -32.49 -29.60
CA ILE A 30 -11.34 -31.68 -28.39
C ILE A 30 -12.65 -32.19 -27.80
N GLU A 31 -12.51 -32.94 -26.73
CA GLU A 31 -13.64 -33.57 -26.00
C GLU A 31 -14.23 -32.59 -24.95
N PRO A 32 -15.44 -32.86 -24.43
CA PRO A 32 -15.99 -32.03 -23.35
C PRO A 32 -15.09 -31.90 -22.11
N VAL A 33 -14.27 -32.89 -21.81
CA VAL A 33 -13.30 -32.84 -20.70
C VAL A 33 -12.23 -31.78 -20.95
N HIS A 34 -11.80 -31.57 -22.21
CA HIS A 34 -10.90 -30.51 -22.58
C HIS A 34 -11.57 -29.13 -22.43
N LEU A 35 -12.82 -29.03 -22.87
CA LEU A 35 -13.60 -27.81 -22.77
C LEU A 35 -13.78 -27.37 -21.32
N LEU A 36 -14.17 -28.29 -20.45
CA LEU A 36 -14.34 -28.01 -19.02
C LEU A 36 -13.01 -27.64 -18.36
N SER A 37 -11.92 -28.31 -18.72
CA SER A 37 -10.57 -27.95 -18.24
C SER A 37 -10.16 -26.56 -18.67
N GLY A 38 -10.45 -26.17 -19.92
CA GLY A 38 -10.19 -24.83 -20.41
C GLY A 38 -10.98 -23.75 -19.64
N ILE A 39 -12.23 -24.04 -19.31
CA ILE A 39 -13.07 -23.17 -18.49
C ILE A 39 -12.49 -23.01 -17.08
N LEU A 40 -12.04 -24.10 -16.46
CA LEU A 40 -11.44 -24.07 -15.12
C LEU A 40 -10.14 -23.25 -15.08
N GLU A 41 -9.36 -23.24 -16.16
CA GLU A 41 -8.12 -22.47 -16.22
C GLU A 41 -8.34 -20.99 -16.54
N LYS A 42 -9.26 -20.67 -17.43
CA LYS A 42 -9.43 -19.29 -17.96
C LYS A 42 -10.57 -18.51 -17.32
N ALA A 43 -11.53 -19.18 -16.71
CA ALA A 43 -12.68 -18.55 -16.07
C ALA A 43 -12.74 -18.88 -14.57
N THR A 44 -11.62 -18.75 -13.89
CA THR A 44 -11.46 -19.11 -12.47
C THR A 44 -12.40 -18.35 -11.55
N ASP A 45 -12.66 -17.08 -11.83
CA ASP A 45 -13.58 -16.25 -11.07
C ASP A 45 -15.02 -16.80 -11.12
N VAL A 46 -15.47 -17.21 -12.30
CA VAL A 46 -16.80 -17.78 -12.51
C VAL A 46 -16.92 -19.16 -11.86
N THR A 47 -15.96 -20.05 -12.14
CA THR A 47 -15.98 -21.42 -11.62
C THR A 47 -15.81 -21.48 -10.12
N ASN A 48 -14.93 -20.68 -9.54
CA ASN A 48 -14.73 -20.62 -8.10
C ASN A 48 -16.01 -20.17 -7.38
N TYR A 49 -16.69 -19.15 -7.91
CA TYR A 49 -17.95 -18.69 -7.35
C TYR A 49 -19.04 -19.77 -7.38
N ILE A 50 -19.25 -20.39 -8.55
CA ILE A 50 -20.26 -21.43 -8.73
C ILE A 50 -19.97 -22.64 -7.85
N PHE A 51 -18.71 -23.12 -7.83
CA PHE A 51 -18.33 -24.29 -7.06
C PHE A 51 -18.43 -24.06 -5.56
N GLN A 52 -18.07 -22.88 -5.09
CA GLN A 52 -18.24 -22.51 -3.69
C GLN A 52 -19.72 -22.49 -3.29
N LYS A 53 -20.58 -21.93 -4.12
CA LYS A 53 -22.05 -21.92 -3.88
C LYS A 53 -22.64 -23.33 -3.82
N LEU A 54 -22.11 -24.25 -4.62
CA LEU A 54 -22.60 -25.64 -4.69
C LEU A 54 -21.86 -26.58 -3.74
N GLY A 55 -20.88 -26.09 -2.99
CA GLY A 55 -20.08 -26.90 -2.08
C GLY A 55 -19.16 -27.91 -2.79
N MET A 56 -18.71 -27.58 -3.99
CA MET A 56 -17.87 -28.45 -4.82
C MET A 56 -16.38 -28.11 -4.65
N ASN A 57 -15.52 -29.11 -4.80
CA ASN A 57 -14.08 -28.96 -4.75
C ASN A 57 -13.49 -28.85 -6.18
N GLY A 58 -13.12 -27.65 -6.60
CA GLY A 58 -12.57 -27.38 -7.93
C GLY A 58 -11.26 -28.09 -8.22
N GLN A 59 -10.38 -28.25 -7.23
CA GLN A 59 -9.10 -28.94 -7.39
C GLN A 59 -9.29 -30.43 -7.66
N GLN A 60 -10.24 -31.06 -6.97
CA GLN A 60 -10.59 -32.45 -7.19
C GLN A 60 -11.18 -32.67 -8.58
N ILE A 61 -12.05 -31.77 -9.04
CA ILE A 61 -12.61 -31.81 -10.39
C ILE A 61 -11.49 -31.67 -11.43
N ALA A 62 -10.56 -30.76 -11.26
CA ALA A 62 -9.43 -30.58 -12.16
C ALA A 62 -8.55 -31.84 -12.24
N MET A 63 -8.34 -32.49 -11.11
CA MET A 63 -7.56 -33.74 -11.04
C MET A 63 -8.28 -34.89 -11.79
N LEU A 64 -9.57 -35.04 -11.58
CA LEU A 64 -10.38 -36.07 -12.28
C LEU A 64 -10.41 -35.84 -13.79
N LEU A 65 -10.49 -34.58 -14.22
CA LEU A 65 -10.42 -34.24 -15.65
C LEU A 65 -9.06 -34.60 -16.25
N ARG A 66 -7.96 -34.35 -15.54
CA ARG A 66 -6.62 -34.72 -15.99
C ARG A 66 -6.49 -36.26 -16.14
N GLN A 67 -7.03 -37.01 -15.19
CA GLN A 67 -7.03 -38.48 -15.27
C GLN A 67 -7.80 -38.98 -16.50
N GLU A 68 -8.98 -38.44 -16.75
CA GLU A 68 -9.78 -38.81 -17.94
C GLU A 68 -9.10 -38.46 -19.24
N MET A 69 -8.43 -37.29 -19.31
CA MET A 69 -7.69 -36.90 -20.51
C MET A 69 -6.51 -37.81 -20.80
N GLN A 70 -5.87 -38.39 -19.78
CA GLN A 70 -4.78 -39.35 -19.96
C GLN A 70 -5.25 -40.68 -20.60
N HIS A 71 -6.52 -41.02 -20.43
CA HIS A 71 -7.10 -42.25 -21.02
C HIS A 71 -7.58 -42.06 -22.47
N LEU A 72 -7.60 -40.83 -22.96
CA LEU A 72 -8.04 -40.57 -24.33
C LEU A 72 -6.94 -40.97 -25.34
N PRO A 73 -7.35 -41.41 -26.56
CA PRO A 73 -6.37 -41.79 -27.59
C PRO A 73 -5.41 -40.68 -27.97
N ARG A 74 -4.14 -41.04 -28.14
CA ARG A 74 -3.09 -40.12 -28.59
C ARG A 74 -2.71 -40.47 -30.03
N VAL A 75 -2.55 -39.46 -30.88
CA VAL A 75 -2.17 -39.62 -32.28
C VAL A 75 -0.82 -38.93 -32.51
N GLN A 76 0.13 -39.67 -33.09
CA GLN A 76 1.42 -39.10 -33.50
C GLN A 76 1.31 -38.49 -34.90
N GLY A 77 1.78 -37.24 -35.03
CA GLY A 77 1.86 -36.58 -36.34
C GLY A 77 0.53 -36.07 -36.90
N GLY A 78 -0.48 -35.92 -36.07
CA GLY A 78 -1.78 -35.38 -36.46
C GLY A 78 -1.70 -33.87 -36.71
N GLY A 79 -2.64 -33.35 -37.50
CA GLY A 79 -2.84 -31.92 -37.70
C GLY A 79 -3.43 -31.24 -36.48
N GLN A 80 -3.95 -30.03 -36.65
CA GLN A 80 -4.60 -29.34 -35.55
C GLN A 80 -5.82 -30.11 -35.01
N PRO A 81 -6.00 -30.14 -33.68
CA PRO A 81 -7.19 -30.76 -33.09
C PRO A 81 -8.48 -30.09 -33.57
N TYR A 82 -9.54 -30.86 -33.68
CA TYR A 82 -10.87 -30.38 -34.06
C TYR A 82 -11.90 -30.75 -32.99
N LEU A 83 -12.99 -30.01 -32.94
CA LEU A 83 -14.07 -30.25 -31.98
C LEU A 83 -14.75 -31.58 -32.26
N SER A 84 -14.91 -32.42 -31.24
CA SER A 84 -15.74 -33.65 -31.35
C SER A 84 -17.18 -33.24 -31.59
N ASN A 85 -17.97 -34.17 -32.12
CA ASN A 85 -19.42 -33.93 -32.34
C ASN A 85 -20.11 -33.58 -31.02
N GLU A 86 -19.75 -34.24 -29.94
CA GLU A 86 -20.31 -34.01 -28.61
C GLU A 86 -19.97 -32.59 -28.09
N THR A 87 -18.71 -32.14 -28.23
CA THR A 87 -18.29 -30.81 -27.86
C THR A 87 -18.96 -29.73 -28.71
N ASN A 88 -19.06 -29.98 -30.00
CA ASN A 88 -19.75 -29.09 -30.92
C ASN A 88 -21.24 -28.91 -30.55
N GLN A 89 -21.90 -30.03 -30.18
CA GLN A 89 -23.28 -29.99 -29.73
C GLN A 89 -23.45 -29.20 -28.42
N ILE A 90 -22.50 -29.34 -27.49
CA ILE A 90 -22.50 -28.56 -26.25
C ILE A 90 -22.42 -27.05 -26.53
N LEU A 91 -21.54 -26.65 -27.44
CA LEU A 91 -21.38 -25.23 -27.79
C LEU A 91 -22.62 -24.68 -28.51
N MET A 92 -23.27 -25.47 -29.36
CA MET A 92 -24.54 -25.11 -29.98
C MET A 92 -25.67 -24.98 -28.97
N ASN A 93 -25.77 -25.89 -28.02
CA ASN A 93 -26.74 -25.83 -26.93
C ASN A 93 -26.48 -24.62 -26.02
N ALA A 94 -25.22 -24.22 -25.83
CA ALA A 94 -24.85 -23.02 -25.08
C ALA A 94 -25.38 -21.76 -25.76
N GLU A 95 -25.35 -21.68 -27.10
CA GLU A 95 -25.95 -20.57 -27.83
C GLU A 95 -27.46 -20.46 -27.58
N ASP A 96 -28.17 -21.58 -27.62
CA ASP A 96 -29.61 -21.63 -27.34
C ASP A 96 -29.92 -21.23 -25.89
N THR A 97 -29.11 -21.71 -24.96
CA THR A 97 -29.23 -21.38 -23.53
C THR A 97 -29.01 -19.88 -23.30
N ALA A 98 -28.00 -19.30 -23.94
CA ALA A 98 -27.72 -17.87 -23.85
C ALA A 98 -28.91 -17.03 -24.34
N LYS A 99 -29.53 -17.41 -25.46
CA LYS A 99 -30.74 -16.75 -25.98
C LYS A 99 -31.90 -16.81 -24.99
N LYS A 100 -32.10 -17.97 -24.36
CA LYS A 100 -33.15 -18.15 -23.34
C LYS A 100 -32.90 -17.30 -22.10
N MET A 101 -31.64 -17.03 -21.78
CA MET A 101 -31.25 -16.16 -20.67
C MET A 101 -31.33 -14.67 -21.02
N GLY A 102 -31.61 -14.33 -22.27
CA GLY A 102 -31.66 -12.94 -22.74
C GLY A 102 -30.29 -12.35 -23.05
N ASP A 103 -29.28 -13.17 -23.29
CA ASP A 103 -27.92 -12.75 -23.60
C ASP A 103 -27.75 -12.51 -25.11
N GLU A 104 -26.98 -11.48 -25.45
CA GLU A 104 -26.56 -11.20 -26.83
C GLU A 104 -25.27 -11.95 -27.21
N PHE A 105 -24.45 -12.29 -26.21
CA PHE A 105 -23.22 -13.03 -26.39
C PHE A 105 -23.20 -14.27 -25.48
N VAL A 106 -22.52 -15.32 -25.94
CA VAL A 106 -22.38 -16.56 -25.17
C VAL A 106 -21.20 -16.44 -24.23
N SER A 107 -21.47 -16.43 -22.94
CA SER A 107 -20.46 -16.45 -21.89
C SER A 107 -20.17 -17.90 -21.45
N VAL A 108 -19.29 -18.04 -20.47
CA VAL A 108 -18.88 -19.35 -19.92
C VAL A 108 -20.06 -20.08 -19.24
N GLU A 109 -20.97 -19.35 -18.60
CA GLU A 109 -22.08 -19.93 -17.81
C GLU A 109 -23.05 -20.75 -18.64
N PRO A 110 -23.53 -20.29 -19.80
CA PRO A 110 -24.32 -21.14 -20.70
C PRO A 110 -23.57 -22.39 -21.16
N ILE A 111 -22.26 -22.31 -21.34
CA ILE A 111 -21.44 -23.47 -21.70
C ILE A 111 -21.43 -24.50 -20.55
N LEU A 112 -21.24 -24.05 -19.31
CA LEU A 112 -21.30 -24.93 -18.13
C LEU A 112 -22.67 -25.58 -17.98
N LEU A 113 -23.76 -24.87 -18.20
CA LEU A 113 -25.11 -25.43 -18.19
C LEU A 113 -25.30 -26.47 -19.28
N ALA A 114 -24.80 -26.19 -20.49
CA ALA A 114 -24.90 -27.16 -21.59
C ALA A 114 -24.10 -28.44 -21.30
N ILE A 115 -22.94 -28.32 -20.66
CA ILE A 115 -22.14 -29.49 -20.23
C ILE A 115 -22.93 -30.34 -19.24
N ILE A 116 -23.47 -29.74 -18.18
CA ILE A 116 -24.13 -30.51 -17.10
C ILE A 116 -25.46 -31.12 -17.55
N GLN A 117 -26.14 -30.54 -18.52
CA GLN A 117 -27.37 -31.07 -19.10
C GLN A 117 -27.15 -32.26 -20.03
N GLY A 118 -25.91 -32.48 -20.46
CA GLY A 118 -25.53 -33.58 -21.31
C GLY A 118 -25.16 -34.87 -20.54
N ASN A 119 -24.72 -35.86 -21.28
CA ASN A 119 -24.33 -37.16 -20.76
C ASN A 119 -22.83 -37.46 -20.96
N SER A 120 -22.01 -36.46 -21.19
CA SER A 120 -20.57 -36.60 -21.38
C SER A 120 -19.85 -37.04 -20.09
N THR A 121 -18.61 -37.46 -20.22
CA THR A 121 -17.73 -37.75 -19.07
C THR A 121 -17.54 -36.49 -18.19
N ALA A 122 -17.42 -35.32 -18.82
CA ALA A 122 -17.34 -34.04 -18.10
C ALA A 122 -18.61 -33.79 -17.26
N ALA A 123 -19.80 -34.04 -17.83
CA ALA A 123 -21.05 -33.92 -17.11
C ALA A 123 -21.13 -34.88 -15.91
N ARG A 124 -20.67 -36.12 -16.09
CA ARG A 124 -20.63 -37.10 -15.00
C ARG A 124 -19.71 -36.66 -13.87
N ILE A 125 -18.54 -36.14 -14.18
CA ILE A 125 -17.60 -35.62 -13.17
C ILE A 125 -18.24 -34.49 -12.36
N LEU A 126 -18.92 -33.54 -13.00
CA LEU A 126 -19.62 -32.45 -12.32
C LEU A 126 -20.78 -32.98 -11.45
N LYS A 127 -21.58 -33.90 -11.95
CA LYS A 127 -22.71 -34.51 -11.22
C LYS A 127 -22.24 -35.28 -10.00
N ASP A 128 -21.18 -36.07 -10.14
CA ASP A 128 -20.59 -36.85 -9.05
C ASP A 128 -19.98 -35.93 -7.97
N ALA A 129 -19.54 -34.73 -8.35
CA ALA A 129 -19.05 -33.72 -7.42
C ALA A 129 -20.17 -32.94 -6.71
N GLY A 130 -21.41 -33.17 -7.04
CA GLY A 130 -22.58 -32.60 -6.38
C GLY A 130 -23.34 -31.53 -7.19
N ALA A 131 -23.01 -31.33 -8.46
CA ALA A 131 -23.70 -30.36 -9.30
C ALA A 131 -24.96 -30.94 -9.94
N ASN A 132 -25.97 -30.09 -10.09
CA ASN A 132 -27.14 -30.35 -10.92
C ASN A 132 -27.51 -29.06 -11.67
N ALA A 133 -28.27 -29.19 -12.76
CA ALA A 133 -28.60 -28.06 -13.62
C ALA A 133 -29.40 -26.98 -12.90
N LYS A 134 -30.30 -27.34 -12.01
CA LYS A 134 -31.14 -26.39 -11.26
C LYS A 134 -30.30 -25.51 -10.31
N ASP A 135 -29.45 -26.14 -9.50
CA ASP A 135 -28.63 -25.45 -8.54
C ASP A 135 -27.54 -24.61 -9.23
N MET A 136 -27.01 -25.13 -10.34
CA MET A 136 -26.04 -24.39 -11.15
C MET A 136 -26.66 -23.13 -11.76
N LEU A 137 -27.88 -23.23 -12.27
CA LEU A 137 -28.60 -22.06 -12.79
C LEU A 137 -28.84 -21.02 -11.69
N ALA A 138 -29.22 -21.45 -10.48
CA ALA A 138 -29.41 -20.56 -9.35
C ALA A 138 -28.09 -19.85 -8.97
N ALA A 139 -26.97 -20.58 -8.97
CA ALA A 139 -25.65 -20.01 -8.71
C ALA A 139 -25.23 -18.99 -9.78
N ILE A 140 -25.53 -19.28 -11.05
CA ILE A 140 -25.26 -18.36 -12.17
C ILE A 140 -26.08 -17.08 -12.04
N GLN A 141 -27.36 -17.19 -11.69
CA GLN A 141 -28.23 -16.03 -11.47
C GLN A 141 -27.74 -15.16 -10.31
N ALA A 142 -27.27 -15.79 -9.23
CA ALA A 142 -26.65 -15.10 -8.10
C ALA A 142 -25.35 -14.39 -8.50
N LEU A 143 -24.53 -15.01 -9.32
CA LEU A 143 -23.28 -14.41 -9.85
C LEU A 143 -23.59 -13.17 -10.70
N ARG A 144 -24.60 -13.24 -11.54
CA ARG A 144 -24.96 -12.18 -12.49
C ARG A 144 -25.71 -11.01 -11.86
N GLN A 145 -26.34 -11.22 -10.73
CA GLN A 145 -27.14 -10.19 -10.04
C GLN A 145 -28.14 -9.47 -10.96
N GLY A 146 -28.79 -10.23 -11.84
CA GLY A 146 -29.78 -9.73 -12.76
C GLY A 146 -29.23 -9.09 -14.04
N GLN A 147 -27.93 -9.16 -14.28
CA GLN A 147 -27.31 -8.66 -15.51
C GLN A 147 -27.31 -9.68 -16.62
N ASN A 148 -27.62 -9.22 -17.83
CA ASN A 148 -27.48 -10.03 -19.04
C ASN A 148 -26.18 -9.72 -19.75
N VAL A 149 -25.67 -10.67 -20.52
CA VAL A 149 -24.42 -10.51 -21.27
C VAL A 149 -24.72 -9.79 -22.59
N LYS A 150 -24.44 -8.50 -22.64
CA LYS A 150 -24.73 -7.64 -23.81
C LYS A 150 -23.47 -7.20 -24.57
N SER A 151 -22.29 -7.56 -24.10
CA SER A 151 -21.02 -7.25 -24.77
C SER A 151 -20.05 -8.43 -24.66
N GLN A 152 -19.02 -8.42 -25.48
CA GLN A 152 -18.00 -9.49 -25.45
C GLN A 152 -17.18 -9.52 -24.16
N SER A 153 -17.21 -8.45 -23.38
CA SER A 153 -16.47 -8.34 -22.11
C SER A 153 -17.39 -8.31 -20.88
N ALA A 154 -18.69 -8.52 -21.05
CA ALA A 154 -19.66 -8.37 -19.97
C ALA A 154 -19.43 -9.35 -18.81
N ASP A 155 -18.94 -10.56 -19.08
CA ASP A 155 -18.64 -11.55 -18.05
C ASP A 155 -17.35 -11.24 -17.25
N ASP A 156 -16.51 -10.32 -17.72
CA ASP A 156 -15.40 -9.79 -16.93
C ASP A 156 -15.86 -8.84 -15.82
N ASN A 157 -17.09 -8.35 -15.91
CA ASN A 157 -17.64 -7.38 -14.97
C ASN A 157 -18.45 -8.01 -13.83
N TYR A 158 -18.49 -9.34 -13.74
CA TYR A 158 -19.11 -10.03 -12.62
C TYR A 158 -18.25 -9.84 -11.36
N GLN A 159 -18.93 -9.56 -10.24
CA GLN A 159 -18.23 -9.32 -8.97
C GLN A 159 -17.19 -8.19 -9.04
N SER A 160 -17.51 -7.12 -9.77
CA SER A 160 -16.60 -6.00 -10.00
C SER A 160 -16.15 -5.33 -8.70
N LEU A 161 -17.02 -5.27 -7.69
CA LEU A 161 -16.67 -4.70 -6.40
C LEU A 161 -15.53 -5.46 -5.72
N GLU A 162 -15.57 -6.79 -5.73
CA GLU A 162 -14.49 -7.62 -5.16
C GLU A 162 -13.20 -7.55 -5.97
N LYS A 163 -13.30 -7.35 -7.29
CA LYS A 163 -12.13 -7.25 -8.17
C LYS A 163 -11.44 -5.89 -8.10
N TYR A 164 -12.22 -4.81 -8.00
CA TYR A 164 -11.75 -3.44 -8.20
C TYR A 164 -11.87 -2.56 -6.97
N ALA A 165 -12.25 -3.14 -5.84
CA ALA A 165 -12.31 -2.43 -4.57
C ALA A 165 -11.83 -3.36 -3.44
N LYS A 166 -11.34 -2.75 -2.37
CA LYS A 166 -10.90 -3.47 -1.18
C LYS A 166 -11.93 -3.31 -0.07
N ASN A 167 -12.38 -4.41 0.52
CA ASN A 167 -13.29 -4.37 1.64
C ASN A 167 -12.53 -4.02 2.92
N LEU A 168 -12.64 -2.77 3.36
CA LEU A 168 -11.93 -2.27 4.54
C LEU A 168 -12.48 -2.88 5.83
N VAL A 169 -13.77 -3.19 5.89
CA VAL A 169 -14.38 -3.85 7.07
C VAL A 169 -13.80 -5.26 7.25
N GLU A 170 -13.65 -6.02 6.16
CA GLU A 170 -13.01 -7.33 6.21
C GLU A 170 -11.53 -7.24 6.59
N GLN A 171 -10.82 -6.24 6.08
CA GLN A 171 -9.43 -6.00 6.45
C GLN A 171 -9.31 -5.64 7.93
N ALA A 172 -10.24 -4.86 8.46
CA ALA A 172 -10.29 -4.55 9.89
C ALA A 172 -10.55 -5.79 10.75
N ARG A 173 -11.48 -6.66 10.33
CA ARG A 173 -11.75 -7.94 11.02
C ARG A 173 -10.54 -8.85 11.06
N SER A 174 -9.78 -8.91 9.98
CA SER A 174 -8.60 -9.76 9.86
C SER A 174 -7.33 -9.12 10.43
N GLY A 175 -7.42 -7.91 11.00
CA GLY A 175 -6.29 -7.21 11.61
C GLY A 175 -5.23 -6.69 10.65
N LYS A 176 -5.58 -6.53 9.38
CA LYS A 176 -4.64 -6.06 8.35
C LYS A 176 -4.45 -4.54 8.34
N LEU A 177 -5.31 -3.79 9.02
CA LEU A 177 -5.21 -2.34 9.07
C LEU A 177 -4.32 -1.88 10.22
N ASP A 178 -3.57 -0.81 9.97
CA ASP A 178 -2.77 -0.15 10.99
C ASP A 178 -3.68 0.56 12.01
N PRO A 179 -3.28 0.65 13.29
CA PRO A 179 -4.04 1.40 14.28
C PRO A 179 -4.09 2.88 13.91
N VAL A 180 -5.25 3.49 14.08
CA VAL A 180 -5.47 4.91 13.80
C VAL A 180 -5.40 5.70 15.09
N ILE A 181 -4.51 6.68 15.12
CA ILE A 181 -4.19 7.45 16.33
C ILE A 181 -4.41 8.94 16.05
N GLY A 182 -5.05 9.64 16.99
CA GLY A 182 -5.17 11.09 16.94
C GLY A 182 -6.16 11.64 15.93
N ARG A 183 -7.06 10.81 15.40
CA ARG A 183 -8.06 11.23 14.40
C ARG A 183 -9.51 11.06 14.85
N ASP A 184 -9.75 10.97 16.13
CA ASP A 184 -11.09 10.73 16.69
C ASP A 184 -12.11 11.81 16.33
N GLU A 185 -11.70 13.07 16.30
CA GLU A 185 -12.59 14.17 15.92
C GLU A 185 -13.04 14.05 14.46
N GLU A 186 -12.10 13.79 13.56
CA GLU A 186 -12.39 13.64 12.14
C GLU A 186 -13.26 12.42 11.87
N ILE A 187 -12.99 11.30 12.52
CA ILE A 187 -13.80 10.07 12.39
C ILE A 187 -15.21 10.33 12.92
N ARG A 188 -15.34 10.99 14.06
CA ARG A 188 -16.65 11.35 14.64
C ARG A 188 -17.42 12.26 13.68
N ARG A 189 -16.75 13.23 13.08
CA ARG A 189 -17.37 14.14 12.10
C ARG A 189 -17.84 13.37 10.86
N VAL A 190 -17.05 12.43 10.36
CA VAL A 190 -17.42 11.55 9.25
C VAL A 190 -18.67 10.74 9.59
N LEU A 191 -18.70 10.14 10.76
CA LEU A 191 -19.87 9.39 11.25
C LEU A 191 -21.12 10.27 11.31
N GLN A 192 -20.99 11.48 11.81
CA GLN A 192 -22.06 12.43 11.91
C GLN A 192 -22.61 12.81 10.53
N ILE A 193 -21.73 13.06 9.57
CA ILE A 193 -22.13 13.40 8.19
C ILE A 193 -22.83 12.22 7.53
N LEU A 194 -22.29 11.01 7.67
CA LEU A 194 -22.90 9.80 7.11
C LEU A 194 -24.30 9.54 7.66
N SER A 195 -24.61 10.04 8.84
CA SER A 195 -25.93 9.88 9.50
C SER A 195 -26.92 10.99 9.13
N ARG A 196 -26.50 11.99 8.36
CA ARG A 196 -27.36 13.11 7.94
C ARG A 196 -28.35 12.68 6.87
N ARG A 197 -29.45 13.40 6.78
CA ARG A 197 -30.48 13.19 5.76
C ARG A 197 -30.07 13.71 4.38
N THR A 198 -29.36 14.84 4.36
CA THR A 198 -28.90 15.51 3.14
C THR A 198 -27.43 15.85 3.28
N LYS A 199 -26.73 16.04 2.17
CA LYS A 199 -25.31 16.36 2.15
C LYS A 199 -24.52 15.38 3.01
N ASN A 200 -24.82 14.10 2.82
CA ASN A 200 -24.44 13.01 3.72
C ASN A 200 -23.22 12.20 3.21
N ASN A 201 -22.52 12.71 2.21
CA ASN A 201 -21.26 12.15 1.75
C ASN A 201 -20.11 13.01 2.26
N PRO A 202 -19.25 12.49 3.15
CA PRO A 202 -18.07 13.22 3.59
C PRO A 202 -17.05 13.34 2.47
N ILE A 203 -16.40 14.49 2.37
CA ILE A 203 -15.21 14.64 1.54
C ILE A 203 -14.06 15.13 2.42
N LEU A 204 -13.02 14.31 2.53
CA LEU A 204 -11.83 14.58 3.32
C LEU A 204 -10.91 15.49 2.52
N ILE A 205 -10.61 16.65 3.06
CA ILE A 205 -9.79 17.66 2.40
C ILE A 205 -8.50 17.87 3.18
N GLY A 206 -7.39 17.59 2.55
CA GLY A 206 -6.07 17.77 3.15
C GLY A 206 -4.97 17.57 2.13
N GLU A 207 -3.78 18.04 2.45
CA GLU A 207 -2.60 17.85 1.63
C GLU A 207 -2.22 16.36 1.55
N PRO A 208 -1.51 15.95 0.48
CA PRO A 208 -1.09 14.55 0.36
C PRO A 208 -0.23 14.13 1.56
N GLY A 209 -0.50 12.95 2.09
CA GLY A 209 0.27 12.40 3.21
C GLY A 209 -0.15 12.85 4.60
N THR A 210 -1.29 13.55 4.74
CA THR A 210 -1.81 13.99 6.05
C THR A 210 -2.64 12.94 6.79
N GLY A 211 -2.91 11.80 6.16
CA GLY A 211 -3.60 10.70 6.81
C GLY A 211 -5.09 10.61 6.51
N LYS A 212 -5.53 11.06 5.35
CA LYS A 212 -6.95 10.96 4.93
C LYS A 212 -7.43 9.51 4.88
N THR A 213 -6.62 8.63 4.31
CA THR A 213 -6.93 7.19 4.24
C THR A 213 -7.02 6.56 5.63
N ALA A 214 -6.17 6.97 6.57
CA ALA A 214 -6.20 6.47 7.94
C ALA A 214 -7.55 6.75 8.64
N ILE A 215 -8.18 7.87 8.35
CA ILE A 215 -9.50 8.21 8.90
C ILE A 215 -10.54 7.19 8.45
N VAL A 216 -10.52 6.82 7.18
CA VAL A 216 -11.45 5.83 6.60
C VAL A 216 -11.19 4.44 7.16
N GLU A 217 -9.94 4.08 7.34
CA GLU A 217 -9.55 2.82 7.98
C GLU A 217 -10.00 2.78 9.44
N GLY A 218 -9.89 3.88 10.17
CA GLY A 218 -10.40 4.02 11.53
C GLY A 218 -11.91 3.89 11.61
N LEU A 219 -12.63 4.41 10.61
CA LEU A 219 -14.07 4.20 10.47
C LEU A 219 -14.40 2.72 10.31
N ALA A 220 -13.67 2.00 9.47
CA ALA A 220 -13.84 0.56 9.27
C ALA A 220 -13.64 -0.22 10.58
N GLU A 221 -12.63 0.12 11.35
CA GLU A 221 -12.37 -0.49 12.66
C GLU A 221 -13.50 -0.23 13.67
N ARG A 222 -14.07 0.97 13.69
CA ARG A 222 -15.22 1.29 14.54
C ARG A 222 -16.47 0.51 14.14
N ILE A 223 -16.69 0.31 12.85
CA ILE A 223 -17.79 -0.52 12.34
C ILE A 223 -17.64 -1.96 12.87
N VAL A 224 -16.45 -2.52 12.79
CA VAL A 224 -16.16 -3.89 13.27
C VAL A 224 -16.41 -4.02 14.78
N ARG A 225 -16.01 -3.01 15.56
CA ARG A 225 -16.23 -3.00 17.01
C ARG A 225 -17.67 -2.67 17.41
N GLY A 226 -18.49 -2.24 16.48
CA GLY A 226 -19.85 -1.79 16.76
C GLY A 226 -19.92 -0.39 17.39
N ASP A 227 -18.83 0.35 17.41
CA ASP A 227 -18.73 1.69 17.99
C ASP A 227 -19.12 2.77 16.97
N VAL A 228 -20.31 2.64 16.43
CA VAL A 228 -20.90 3.54 15.43
C VAL A 228 -22.39 3.68 15.71
N PRO A 229 -23.07 4.73 15.18
CA PRO A 229 -24.52 4.82 15.26
C PRO A 229 -25.22 3.59 14.69
N GLU A 230 -26.41 3.28 15.21
CA GLU A 230 -27.17 2.07 14.87
C GLU A 230 -27.37 1.87 13.36
N ASN A 231 -27.62 2.96 12.63
CA ASN A 231 -27.83 2.93 11.18
C ASN A 231 -26.56 2.61 10.37
N LEU A 232 -25.39 2.61 11.01
CA LEU A 232 -24.11 2.33 10.35
C LEU A 232 -23.48 0.99 10.76
N LYS A 233 -24.05 0.28 11.73
CA LYS A 233 -23.46 -0.95 12.31
C LYS A 233 -23.23 -2.08 11.30
N ASN A 234 -24.11 -2.23 10.32
CA ASN A 234 -24.04 -3.31 9.35
C ASN A 234 -23.59 -2.84 7.96
N LYS A 235 -23.07 -1.63 7.87
CA LYS A 235 -22.58 -1.09 6.60
C LYS A 235 -21.25 -1.75 6.21
N GLN A 236 -21.09 -1.93 4.90
CA GLN A 236 -19.81 -2.34 4.31
C GLN A 236 -19.10 -1.09 3.79
N LEU A 237 -17.80 -1.08 3.92
CA LEU A 237 -16.95 0.03 3.48
C LEU A 237 -15.89 -0.51 2.53
N TYR A 238 -15.95 -0.08 1.29
CA TYR A 238 -15.01 -0.49 0.23
C TYR A 238 -14.17 0.70 -0.21
N SER A 239 -12.89 0.46 -0.44
CA SER A 239 -11.98 1.44 -1.03
C SER A 239 -11.78 1.11 -2.50
N LEU A 240 -12.14 2.03 -3.39
CA LEU A 240 -11.96 1.86 -4.83
C LEU A 240 -10.47 1.81 -5.17
N ASP A 241 -10.06 0.78 -5.90
CA ASP A 241 -8.68 0.58 -6.33
C ASP A 241 -8.51 1.02 -7.79
N MET A 242 -7.99 2.24 -7.98
CA MET A 242 -7.77 2.80 -9.31
C MET A 242 -6.76 2.00 -10.12
N GLY A 243 -5.74 1.45 -9.47
CA GLY A 243 -4.75 0.60 -10.12
C GLY A 243 -5.38 -0.65 -10.70
N ALA A 244 -6.25 -1.31 -9.95
CA ALA A 244 -6.96 -2.50 -10.41
C ALA A 244 -7.93 -2.19 -11.56
N LEU A 245 -8.55 -1.01 -11.56
CA LEU A 245 -9.45 -0.60 -12.64
C LEU A 245 -8.74 -0.41 -13.98
N VAL A 246 -7.49 0.01 -13.98
CA VAL A 246 -6.71 0.22 -15.22
C VAL A 246 -5.80 -0.94 -15.57
N ALA A 247 -5.45 -1.80 -14.63
CA ALA A 247 -4.53 -2.91 -14.84
C ALA A 247 -5.10 -3.93 -15.84
N GLY A 248 -4.33 -4.28 -16.85
CA GLY A 248 -4.73 -5.26 -17.85
C GLY A 248 -5.86 -4.83 -18.79
N ALA A 249 -6.20 -3.54 -18.82
CA ALA A 249 -7.18 -3.01 -19.78
C ALA A 249 -6.65 -3.14 -21.21
N LYS A 250 -7.34 -3.91 -22.03
CA LYS A 250 -6.91 -4.27 -23.38
C LYS A 250 -7.49 -3.38 -24.49
N TYR A 251 -8.57 -2.65 -24.21
CA TYR A 251 -9.25 -1.82 -25.19
C TYR A 251 -9.80 -0.55 -24.53
N LYS A 252 -10.07 0.44 -25.39
CA LYS A 252 -10.66 1.72 -25.00
C LYS A 252 -12.07 1.48 -24.46
N GLY A 253 -12.38 2.05 -23.32
CA GLY A 253 -13.70 1.90 -22.66
C GLY A 253 -13.78 0.77 -21.64
N GLU A 254 -12.75 -0.08 -21.50
CA GLU A 254 -12.75 -1.15 -20.50
C GLU A 254 -12.72 -0.60 -19.08
N PHE A 255 -11.95 0.46 -18.86
CA PHE A 255 -11.91 1.17 -17.58
C PHE A 255 -13.30 1.69 -17.19
N GLU A 256 -14.00 2.33 -18.11
CA GLU A 256 -15.33 2.88 -17.89
C GLU A 256 -16.37 1.78 -17.61
N GLU A 257 -16.28 0.65 -18.31
CA GLU A 257 -17.15 -0.50 -18.05
C GLU A 257 -16.93 -1.07 -16.65
N ARG A 258 -15.67 -1.20 -16.23
CA ARG A 258 -15.32 -1.67 -14.89
C ARG A 258 -15.83 -0.74 -13.80
N LEU A 259 -15.62 0.56 -13.97
CA LEU A 259 -16.10 1.57 -13.03
C LEU A 259 -17.64 1.57 -12.97
N LYS A 260 -18.30 1.51 -14.13
CA LYS A 260 -19.77 1.44 -14.22
C LYS A 260 -20.31 0.21 -13.48
N SER A 261 -19.66 -0.95 -13.61
CA SER A 261 -20.06 -2.17 -12.93
C SER A 261 -19.89 -2.07 -11.41
N VAL A 262 -18.80 -1.46 -10.94
CA VAL A 262 -18.59 -1.21 -9.50
C VAL A 262 -19.68 -0.30 -8.95
N ILE A 263 -19.95 0.82 -9.62
CA ILE A 263 -20.98 1.78 -9.21
C ILE A 263 -22.36 1.11 -9.18
N LYS A 264 -22.66 0.27 -10.16
CA LYS A 264 -23.92 -0.47 -10.22
C LYS A 264 -24.09 -1.43 -9.04
N GLU A 265 -23.06 -2.17 -8.68
CA GLU A 265 -23.09 -3.05 -7.50
C GLU A 265 -23.32 -2.26 -6.21
N VAL A 266 -22.64 -1.13 -6.05
CA VAL A 266 -22.78 -0.27 -4.87
C VAL A 266 -24.19 0.31 -4.79
N THR A 267 -24.73 0.81 -5.89
CA THR A 267 -26.08 1.40 -5.93
C THR A 267 -27.17 0.35 -5.72
N ASN A 268 -26.99 -0.87 -6.24
CA ASN A 268 -27.93 -1.98 -6.05
C ASN A 268 -27.99 -2.48 -4.61
N ALA A 269 -26.99 -2.19 -3.80
CA ALA A 269 -26.96 -2.55 -2.38
C ALA A 269 -27.85 -1.63 -1.52
N ASN A 270 -28.53 -0.65 -2.09
CA ASN A 270 -29.49 0.24 -1.43
C ASN A 270 -28.93 0.92 -0.15
N GLY A 271 -27.72 1.47 -0.26
CA GLY A 271 -27.08 2.19 0.83
C GLY A 271 -26.35 1.33 1.86
N GLN A 272 -26.32 0.00 1.68
CA GLN A 272 -25.55 -0.89 2.56
C GLN A 272 -24.03 -0.78 2.35
N ILE A 273 -23.60 -0.33 1.19
CA ILE A 273 -22.20 -0.18 0.81
C ILE A 273 -21.86 1.30 0.72
N ILE A 274 -20.79 1.68 1.39
CA ILE A 274 -20.18 3.01 1.30
C ILE A 274 -18.86 2.84 0.55
N LEU A 275 -18.66 3.61 -0.51
CA LEU A 275 -17.47 3.55 -1.34
C LEU A 275 -16.52 4.69 -1.00
N PHE A 276 -15.31 4.36 -0.57
CA PHE A 276 -14.25 5.35 -0.41
C PHE A 276 -13.52 5.53 -1.73
N ILE A 277 -13.40 6.77 -2.17
CA ILE A 277 -12.73 7.15 -3.42
C ILE A 277 -11.63 8.14 -3.08
N ASP A 278 -10.39 7.66 -3.06
CA ASP A 278 -9.23 8.53 -2.90
C ASP A 278 -8.98 9.30 -4.20
N GLU A 279 -8.46 10.52 -4.07
CA GLU A 279 -8.26 11.41 -5.22
C GLU A 279 -9.51 11.51 -6.10
N ILE A 280 -10.67 11.68 -5.49
CA ILE A 280 -11.98 11.67 -6.16
C ILE A 280 -12.07 12.69 -7.31
N HIS A 281 -11.29 13.76 -7.25
CA HIS A 281 -11.22 14.76 -8.30
C HIS A 281 -10.81 14.18 -9.66
N THR A 282 -10.02 13.12 -9.68
CA THR A 282 -9.60 12.45 -10.92
C THR A 282 -10.76 11.84 -11.68
N LEU A 283 -11.81 11.43 -10.96
CA LEU A 283 -13.02 10.82 -11.54
C LEU A 283 -14.14 11.80 -11.85
N VAL A 284 -14.02 13.05 -11.40
CA VAL A 284 -15.09 14.07 -11.60
C VAL A 284 -14.66 15.20 -12.53
N GLY A 285 -13.50 15.12 -13.17
CA GLY A 285 -13.11 16.08 -14.19
C GLY A 285 -11.67 16.55 -14.22
N ALA A 286 -10.80 16.04 -13.34
CA ALA A 286 -9.41 16.48 -13.23
C ALA A 286 -8.43 15.77 -14.19
N GLY A 287 -8.88 14.76 -14.92
CA GLY A 287 -8.02 14.03 -15.86
C GLY A 287 -7.99 14.67 -17.24
N GLY A 288 -6.81 14.93 -17.79
CA GLY A 288 -6.63 15.56 -19.09
C GLY A 288 -6.80 14.64 -20.31
N GLY A 289 -7.40 13.46 -20.18
CA GLY A 289 -7.60 12.51 -21.27
C GLY A 289 -9.06 12.24 -21.60
N GLU A 290 -9.34 11.66 -22.75
CA GLU A 290 -10.70 11.28 -23.18
C GLU A 290 -11.39 10.34 -22.16
N GLY A 291 -10.64 9.45 -21.50
CA GLY A 291 -11.18 8.54 -20.49
C GLY A 291 -11.68 9.22 -19.21
N ALA A 292 -11.11 10.36 -18.85
CA ALA A 292 -11.49 11.11 -17.65
C ALA A 292 -12.88 11.74 -17.77
N MET A 293 -13.26 12.19 -18.96
CA MET A 293 -14.62 12.73 -19.22
C MET A 293 -15.67 11.63 -19.10
N ASP A 294 -15.36 10.43 -19.56
CA ASP A 294 -16.28 9.29 -19.49
C ASP A 294 -16.49 8.81 -18.05
N ALA A 295 -15.43 8.80 -17.25
CA ALA A 295 -15.52 8.47 -15.82
C ALA A 295 -16.41 9.49 -15.07
N ALA A 296 -16.26 10.78 -15.36
CA ALA A 296 -17.08 11.83 -14.79
C ALA A 296 -18.56 11.65 -15.15
N ASN A 297 -18.84 11.27 -16.40
CA ASN A 297 -20.20 11.03 -16.86
C ASN A 297 -20.86 9.81 -16.19
N ILE A 298 -20.08 8.87 -15.69
CA ILE A 298 -20.56 7.70 -14.93
C ILE A 298 -20.80 8.07 -13.46
N LEU A 299 -19.83 8.73 -12.83
CA LEU A 299 -19.83 8.98 -11.39
C LEU A 299 -20.72 10.13 -10.96
N LYS A 300 -20.67 11.26 -11.66
CA LYS A 300 -21.48 12.46 -11.31
C LYS A 300 -22.97 12.20 -11.22
N PRO A 301 -23.62 11.51 -12.18
CA PRO A 301 -25.04 11.24 -12.06
C PRO A 301 -25.41 10.41 -10.84
N ALA A 302 -24.63 9.39 -10.51
CA ALA A 302 -24.87 8.54 -9.34
C ALA A 302 -24.73 9.33 -8.04
N LEU A 303 -23.74 10.20 -7.95
CA LEU A 303 -23.54 11.09 -6.79
C LEU A 303 -24.66 12.14 -6.71
N ALA A 304 -24.99 12.79 -7.81
CA ALA A 304 -26.00 13.85 -7.86
C ALA A 304 -27.39 13.36 -7.50
N ARG A 305 -27.75 12.13 -7.89
CA ARG A 305 -29.04 11.51 -7.56
C ARG A 305 -29.12 10.96 -6.14
N GLY A 306 -28.00 10.90 -5.42
CA GLY A 306 -27.93 10.29 -4.09
C GLY A 306 -28.00 8.77 -4.08
N GLU A 307 -27.81 8.13 -5.23
CA GLU A 307 -27.81 6.67 -5.37
C GLU A 307 -26.53 6.05 -4.81
N LEU A 308 -25.42 6.77 -4.90
CA LEU A 308 -24.09 6.32 -4.45
C LEU A 308 -23.77 6.99 -3.12
N ARG A 309 -23.51 6.17 -2.10
CA ARG A 309 -22.95 6.62 -0.83
C ARG A 309 -21.42 6.56 -0.93
N ALA A 310 -20.80 7.70 -0.78
CA ALA A 310 -19.34 7.81 -0.98
C ALA A 310 -18.67 8.65 0.10
N ILE A 311 -17.42 8.31 0.38
CA ILE A 311 -16.48 9.16 1.12
C ILE A 311 -15.39 9.51 0.13
N GLY A 312 -15.24 10.80 -0.16
CA GLY A 312 -14.19 11.27 -1.05
C GLY A 312 -12.97 11.76 -0.28
N ALA A 313 -11.82 11.77 -0.94
CA ALA A 313 -10.61 12.41 -0.42
C ALA A 313 -9.95 13.20 -1.55
N THR A 314 -9.51 14.41 -1.23
CA THR A 314 -8.87 15.31 -2.19
C THR A 314 -8.09 16.40 -1.47
N THR A 315 -7.40 17.26 -2.20
CA THR A 315 -6.76 18.46 -1.65
C THR A 315 -7.74 19.64 -1.69
N LEU A 316 -7.47 20.69 -0.92
CA LEU A 316 -8.29 21.90 -0.92
C LEU A 316 -8.34 22.56 -2.30
N ASN A 317 -7.21 22.61 -2.98
CA ASN A 317 -7.09 23.20 -4.31
C ASN A 317 -7.98 22.47 -5.32
N GLU A 318 -7.92 21.15 -5.33
CA GLU A 318 -8.73 20.30 -6.21
C GLU A 318 -10.21 20.35 -5.86
N TYR A 319 -10.55 20.42 -4.57
CA TYR A 319 -11.93 20.59 -4.11
C TYR A 319 -12.54 21.90 -4.63
N GLN A 320 -11.83 23.00 -4.47
CA GLN A 320 -12.28 24.30 -4.94
C GLN A 320 -12.48 24.34 -6.46
N LYS A 321 -11.61 23.66 -7.18
CA LYS A 321 -11.63 23.63 -8.64
C LYS A 321 -12.74 22.73 -9.21
N TYR A 322 -13.00 21.57 -8.63
CA TYR A 322 -13.86 20.55 -9.22
C TYR A 322 -15.17 20.28 -8.46
N PHE A 323 -15.26 20.63 -7.19
CA PHE A 323 -16.45 20.37 -6.36
C PHE A 323 -17.19 21.64 -5.98
N GLU A 324 -16.51 22.63 -5.50
CA GLU A 324 -17.11 23.87 -4.99
C GLU A 324 -17.86 24.63 -6.09
N LYS A 325 -17.38 24.58 -7.32
CA LYS A 325 -17.99 25.22 -8.49
C LYS A 325 -19.10 24.39 -9.12
N ASP A 326 -19.20 23.13 -8.80
CA ASP A 326 -20.24 22.23 -9.30
C ASP A 326 -21.36 22.10 -8.27
N LYS A 327 -22.46 22.80 -8.50
CA LYS A 327 -23.59 22.85 -7.57
C LYS A 327 -24.20 21.48 -7.27
N ALA A 328 -24.20 20.57 -8.25
CA ALA A 328 -24.74 19.23 -8.06
C ALA A 328 -23.90 18.41 -7.08
N LEU A 329 -22.59 18.52 -7.15
CA LEU A 329 -21.67 17.87 -6.24
C LEU A 329 -21.61 18.55 -4.86
N GLU A 330 -21.58 19.88 -4.84
CA GLU A 330 -21.55 20.66 -3.60
C GLU A 330 -22.73 20.32 -2.68
N ARG A 331 -23.91 20.09 -3.25
CA ARG A 331 -25.12 19.73 -2.49
C ARG A 331 -25.05 18.32 -1.87
N ARG A 332 -24.18 17.46 -2.34
CA ARG A 332 -24.10 16.05 -1.92
C ARG A 332 -22.97 15.78 -0.94
N PHE A 333 -21.96 16.63 -0.92
CA PHE A 333 -20.76 16.46 -0.12
C PHE A 333 -20.65 17.49 1.00
N GLN A 334 -20.22 17.02 2.17
CA GLN A 334 -19.84 17.86 3.30
C GLN A 334 -18.34 17.73 3.53
N THR A 335 -17.64 18.86 3.60
CA THR A 335 -16.20 18.89 3.80
C THR A 335 -15.80 18.51 5.21
N VAL A 336 -14.71 17.75 5.32
CA VAL A 336 -14.02 17.46 6.57
C VAL A 336 -12.56 17.82 6.36
N MET A 337 -12.09 18.85 7.06
CA MET A 337 -10.69 19.28 6.96
C MET A 337 -9.78 18.31 7.69
N VAL A 338 -8.73 17.85 7.02
CA VAL A 338 -7.71 16.96 7.57
C VAL A 338 -6.39 17.70 7.55
N ASN A 339 -6.04 18.24 8.69
CA ASN A 339 -4.80 18.98 8.85
C ASN A 339 -3.63 18.05 9.16
N GLU A 340 -2.43 18.52 8.86
CA GLU A 340 -1.21 17.87 9.27
C GLU A 340 -1.22 17.70 10.80
N PRO A 341 -0.92 16.51 11.35
CA PRO A 341 -0.83 16.35 12.80
C PRO A 341 0.32 17.18 13.35
N ASP A 342 0.17 17.62 14.61
CA ASP A 342 1.26 18.30 15.30
C ASP A 342 2.40 17.30 15.64
N GLU A 343 3.48 17.80 16.19
CA GLU A 343 4.65 16.99 16.53
C GLU A 343 4.30 15.87 17.51
N VAL A 344 3.52 16.17 18.55
CA VAL A 344 3.13 15.20 19.58
C VAL A 344 2.25 14.09 18.99
N ASP A 345 1.26 14.45 18.20
CA ASP A 345 0.37 13.49 17.56
C ASP A 345 1.11 12.64 16.52
N ALA A 346 2.00 13.25 15.75
CA ALA A 346 2.82 12.54 14.76
C ALA A 346 3.73 11.50 15.43
N ILE A 347 4.36 11.84 16.54
CA ILE A 347 5.17 10.90 17.32
C ILE A 347 4.30 9.75 17.83
N SER A 348 3.11 10.03 18.34
CA SER A 348 2.18 9.01 18.80
C SER A 348 1.73 8.08 17.67
N ILE A 349 1.52 8.62 16.48
CA ILE A 349 1.20 7.82 15.27
C ILE A 349 2.34 6.85 14.96
N LEU A 350 3.57 7.33 14.93
CA LEU A 350 4.72 6.48 14.64
C LEU A 350 4.91 5.40 15.72
N ARG A 351 4.74 5.74 16.98
CA ARG A 351 4.79 4.77 18.08
C ARG A 351 3.71 3.69 17.93
N GLY A 352 2.52 4.08 17.52
CA GLY A 352 1.40 3.15 17.35
C GLY A 352 1.54 2.18 16.17
N ILE A 353 2.22 2.58 15.10
CA ILE A 353 2.39 1.74 13.90
C ILE A 353 3.76 1.07 13.82
N LYS A 354 4.67 1.43 14.69
CA LYS A 354 6.07 0.98 14.67
C LYS A 354 6.21 -0.54 14.63
N GLU A 355 5.43 -1.28 15.40
CA GLU A 355 5.50 -2.74 15.46
C GLU A 355 5.29 -3.40 14.09
N ARG A 356 4.42 -2.88 13.27
CA ARG A 356 4.17 -3.42 11.93
C ARG A 356 5.37 -3.28 11.02
N TYR A 357 6.07 -2.16 11.12
CA TYR A 357 7.31 -1.93 10.37
C TYR A 357 8.46 -2.77 10.92
N GLU A 358 8.54 -2.93 12.24
CA GLU A 358 9.49 -3.83 12.89
C GLU A 358 9.32 -5.27 12.39
N ASN A 359 8.09 -5.75 12.32
CA ASN A 359 7.79 -7.11 11.89
C ASN A 359 8.00 -7.29 10.39
N HIS A 360 7.65 -6.29 9.59
CA HIS A 360 7.85 -6.34 8.14
C HIS A 360 9.34 -6.41 7.78
N HIS A 361 10.15 -5.55 8.39
CA HIS A 361 11.59 -5.46 8.11
C HIS A 361 12.44 -6.37 9.00
N LYS A 362 11.83 -7.01 10.00
CA LYS A 362 12.52 -7.88 10.97
C LYS A 362 13.68 -7.16 11.67
N VAL A 363 13.42 -5.93 12.06
CA VAL A 363 14.34 -5.09 12.83
C VAL A 363 13.58 -4.44 13.98
N ARG A 364 14.31 -3.94 14.97
CA ARG A 364 13.74 -3.16 16.05
C ARG A 364 13.89 -1.67 15.74
N ILE A 365 12.91 -0.87 16.10
CA ILE A 365 12.94 0.59 15.92
C ILE A 365 12.92 1.23 17.30
N GLN A 366 13.98 1.96 17.65
CA GLN A 366 14.03 2.67 18.93
C GLN A 366 13.02 3.81 18.95
N ASP A 367 12.54 4.15 20.16
CA ASP A 367 11.66 5.30 20.34
C ASP A 367 12.30 6.61 19.86
N ASP A 368 13.61 6.77 20.12
CA ASP A 368 14.37 7.91 19.64
C ASP A 368 14.35 8.04 18.12
N ALA A 369 14.29 6.93 17.39
CA ALA A 369 14.16 6.94 15.94
C ALA A 369 12.81 7.49 15.51
N CYS A 370 11.73 7.12 16.19
CA CYS A 370 10.39 7.68 15.91
C CYS A 370 10.36 9.19 16.16
N ILE A 371 10.92 9.63 17.26
CA ILE A 371 11.02 11.05 17.61
C ILE A 371 11.86 11.80 16.57
N ALA A 372 13.01 11.26 16.19
CA ALA A 372 13.88 11.84 15.18
C ALA A 372 13.21 11.92 13.81
N ALA A 373 12.47 10.89 13.42
CA ALA A 373 11.75 10.86 12.14
C ALA A 373 10.74 12.01 12.04
N VAL A 374 10.01 12.29 13.11
CA VAL A 374 9.06 13.42 13.15
C VAL A 374 9.80 14.76 13.18
N LYS A 375 10.72 14.93 14.10
CA LYS A 375 11.44 16.22 14.28
C LYS A 375 12.28 16.60 13.09
N LEU A 376 13.06 15.68 12.56
CA LEU A 376 13.94 15.93 11.42
C LEU A 376 13.16 16.12 10.13
N SER A 377 12.08 15.37 9.91
CA SER A 377 11.24 15.56 8.73
C SER A 377 10.51 16.90 8.77
N GLU A 378 10.00 17.29 9.93
CA GLU A 378 9.35 18.59 10.11
C GLU A 378 10.32 19.74 9.84
N ARG A 379 11.54 19.61 10.28
CA ARG A 379 12.56 20.66 10.18
C ARG A 379 13.21 20.73 8.79
N TYR A 380 13.52 19.59 8.18
CA TYR A 380 14.36 19.55 6.97
C TYR A 380 13.66 19.11 5.70
N ILE A 381 12.46 18.54 5.79
CA ILE A 381 11.66 18.12 4.64
C ILE A 381 10.41 18.99 4.58
N SER A 382 10.48 20.11 3.87
CA SER A 382 9.42 21.12 3.86
C SER A 382 8.40 20.95 2.75
N ASP A 383 8.68 20.10 1.75
CA ASP A 383 7.84 19.88 0.59
C ASP A 383 6.86 18.70 0.75
N ARG A 384 6.88 18.04 1.88
CA ARG A 384 6.00 16.92 2.24
C ARG A 384 5.36 17.14 3.60
N PHE A 385 4.39 16.32 3.96
CA PHE A 385 3.54 16.51 5.13
C PHE A 385 3.63 15.34 6.11
N LEU A 386 3.47 15.65 7.40
CA LEU A 386 3.30 14.67 8.45
C LEU A 386 1.90 14.05 8.37
N PRO A 387 1.70 12.76 8.68
CA PRO A 387 2.73 11.84 9.21
C PRO A 387 3.52 11.10 8.15
N ASP A 388 3.14 11.13 6.88
CA ASP A 388 3.74 10.28 5.83
C ASP A 388 5.24 10.49 5.68
N LYS A 389 5.73 11.72 5.69
CA LYS A 389 7.17 11.96 5.55
C LYS A 389 7.99 11.32 6.67
N ALA A 390 7.47 11.31 7.88
CA ALA A 390 8.12 10.66 9.03
C ALA A 390 8.01 9.14 8.95
N ILE A 391 6.87 8.63 8.52
CA ILE A 391 6.66 7.19 8.32
C ILE A 391 7.61 6.66 7.24
N ASP A 392 7.75 7.38 6.14
CA ASP A 392 8.67 7.00 5.06
C ASP A 392 10.13 6.97 5.53
N LEU A 393 10.54 7.91 6.38
CA LEU A 393 11.87 7.89 6.98
C LEU A 393 12.12 6.65 7.83
N MET A 394 11.15 6.32 8.66
CA MET A 394 11.20 5.13 9.51
C MET A 394 11.26 3.86 8.67
N ASP A 395 10.41 3.76 7.66
CA ASP A 395 10.34 2.63 6.74
C ASP A 395 11.66 2.45 5.98
N GLU A 396 12.21 3.52 5.42
CA GLU A 396 13.46 3.45 4.66
C GLU A 396 14.66 3.12 5.55
N ALA A 397 14.73 3.71 6.73
CA ALA A 397 15.79 3.40 7.69
C ALA A 397 15.73 1.94 8.13
N ALA A 398 14.54 1.41 8.37
CA ALA A 398 14.34 -0.01 8.71
C ALA A 398 14.70 -0.94 7.55
N ALA A 399 14.30 -0.60 6.34
CA ALA A 399 14.65 -1.35 5.14
C ALA A 399 16.16 -1.38 4.90
N LYS A 400 16.84 -0.26 5.09
CA LYS A 400 18.30 -0.16 4.98
C LYS A 400 19.00 -1.01 6.02
N LEU A 401 18.56 -0.96 7.26
CA LEU A 401 19.13 -1.75 8.34
C LEU A 401 18.96 -3.25 8.07
N ARG A 402 17.80 -3.66 7.59
CA ARG A 402 17.55 -5.05 7.19
C ARG A 402 18.51 -5.51 6.10
N MET A 403 18.68 -4.69 5.08
CA MET A 403 19.59 -4.99 3.97
C MET A 403 21.03 -5.10 4.47
N GLU A 404 21.48 -4.19 5.32
CA GLU A 404 22.81 -4.24 5.92
C GLU A 404 23.00 -5.48 6.80
N ARG A 405 21.98 -5.87 7.56
CA ARG A 405 22.01 -7.06 8.41
C ARG A 405 22.12 -8.35 7.61
N ASP A 406 21.40 -8.42 6.48
CA ASP A 406 21.40 -9.60 5.62
C ASP A 406 22.63 -9.66 4.72
N SER A 407 23.42 -8.59 4.65
CA SER A 407 24.67 -8.51 3.91
C SER A 407 25.84 -8.96 4.78
N VAL A 408 26.84 -9.51 4.12
CA VAL A 408 28.09 -9.88 4.78
C VAL A 408 28.78 -8.61 5.33
N PRO A 409 29.26 -8.59 6.59
CA PRO A 409 29.98 -7.44 7.12
C PRO A 409 31.18 -7.07 6.27
N GLU A 410 31.47 -5.76 6.17
CA GLU A 410 32.59 -5.25 5.36
C GLU A 410 33.93 -5.91 5.71
N GLU A 411 34.20 -6.07 6.99
CA GLU A 411 35.43 -6.72 7.48
C GLU A 411 35.55 -8.16 6.96
N LEU A 412 34.47 -8.93 7.01
CA LEU A 412 34.43 -10.29 6.48
C LEU A 412 34.61 -10.31 4.97
N ASP A 413 33.99 -9.39 4.27
CA ASP A 413 34.13 -9.25 2.80
C ASP A 413 35.55 -8.91 2.40
N GLU A 414 36.26 -8.04 3.15
CA GLU A 414 37.66 -7.72 2.94
C GLU A 414 38.57 -8.94 3.13
N ILE A 415 38.33 -9.72 4.18
CA ILE A 415 39.09 -10.96 4.44
C ILE A 415 38.88 -11.96 3.29
N THR A 416 37.66 -12.13 2.85
CA THR A 416 37.29 -13.03 1.75
C THR A 416 37.96 -12.62 0.44
N ARG A 417 37.97 -11.32 0.12
CA ARG A 417 38.65 -10.80 -1.08
C ARG A 417 40.14 -10.96 -1.02
N HIS A 418 40.77 -10.67 0.13
CA HIS A 418 42.19 -10.83 0.31
C HIS A 418 42.62 -12.30 0.20
N LEU A 419 41.84 -13.20 0.78
CA LEU A 419 42.06 -14.65 0.67
C LEU A 419 42.00 -15.10 -0.78
N LYS A 420 41.04 -14.63 -1.55
CA LYS A 420 40.90 -14.95 -2.97
C LYS A 420 42.11 -14.45 -3.79
N GLN A 421 42.60 -13.24 -3.49
CA GLN A 421 43.79 -12.70 -4.14
C GLN A 421 45.03 -13.58 -3.86
N LEU A 422 45.24 -14.03 -2.62
CA LEU A 422 46.33 -14.91 -2.27
C LEU A 422 46.24 -16.28 -2.94
N GLU A 423 45.04 -16.83 -3.06
CA GLU A 423 44.79 -18.08 -3.81
C GLU A 423 45.13 -17.96 -5.29
N ILE A 424 44.78 -16.85 -5.90
CA ILE A 424 45.10 -16.56 -7.31
C ILE A 424 46.63 -16.43 -7.47
N GLU A 425 47.30 -15.70 -6.56
CA GLU A 425 48.75 -15.53 -6.58
C GLU A 425 49.45 -16.88 -6.40
N ARG A 426 48.95 -17.71 -5.49
CA ARG A 426 49.49 -19.06 -5.27
C ARG A 426 49.45 -19.92 -6.52
N GLU A 427 48.33 -19.91 -7.23
CA GLU A 427 48.19 -20.66 -8.50
C GLU A 427 49.15 -20.15 -9.59
N ALA A 428 49.35 -18.84 -9.66
CA ALA A 428 50.29 -18.25 -10.61
C ALA A 428 51.73 -18.66 -10.32
N ILE A 429 52.14 -18.66 -9.03
CA ILE A 429 53.51 -18.99 -8.60
C ILE A 429 53.75 -20.49 -8.63
N LYS A 430 52.74 -21.32 -8.48
CA LYS A 430 52.82 -22.77 -8.59
C LYS A 430 53.45 -23.21 -9.93
N ARG A 431 53.20 -22.47 -10.98
CA ARG A 431 53.78 -22.72 -12.33
C ARG A 431 55.25 -22.38 -12.39
N GLU A 432 55.77 -21.50 -11.53
CA GLU A 432 57.15 -21.06 -11.50
C GLU A 432 58.04 -21.88 -10.56
N ASN A 433 57.52 -22.85 -9.83
CA ASN A 433 58.22 -23.75 -8.89
C ASN A 433 59.02 -23.04 -7.79
N ASP A 434 58.63 -21.86 -7.34
CA ASP A 434 59.26 -21.16 -6.22
C ASP A 434 58.72 -21.68 -4.88
N GLN A 435 59.31 -22.75 -4.35
CA GLN A 435 58.85 -23.45 -3.17
C GLN A 435 58.83 -22.59 -1.89
N PRO A 436 59.82 -21.75 -1.57
CA PRO A 436 59.76 -20.89 -0.40
C PRO A 436 58.59 -19.92 -0.42
N LYS A 437 58.26 -19.37 -1.58
CA LYS A 437 57.19 -18.42 -1.76
C LYS A 437 55.82 -19.11 -1.67
N ILE A 438 55.68 -20.31 -2.23
CA ILE A 438 54.48 -21.15 -2.12
C ILE A 438 54.21 -21.49 -0.64
N GLN A 439 55.21 -21.86 0.12
CA GLN A 439 55.07 -22.16 1.55
C GLN A 439 54.64 -20.97 2.38
N GLN A 440 55.15 -19.78 2.08
CA GLN A 440 54.73 -18.54 2.73
C GLN A 440 53.29 -18.21 2.41
N LEU A 441 52.89 -18.33 1.14
CA LEU A 441 51.52 -18.10 0.71
C LEU A 441 50.54 -19.11 1.34
N ASP A 442 50.92 -20.39 1.43
CA ASP A 442 50.14 -21.43 2.09
C ASP A 442 49.90 -21.09 3.56
N LYS A 443 50.90 -20.57 4.24
CA LYS A 443 50.81 -20.16 5.65
C LYS A 443 49.85 -18.98 5.81
N GLU A 444 50.00 -17.94 4.96
CA GLU A 444 49.13 -16.77 4.98
C GLU A 444 47.66 -17.15 4.64
N ILE A 445 47.45 -18.02 3.67
CA ILE A 445 46.14 -18.52 3.28
C ILE A 445 45.50 -19.29 4.45
N ALA A 446 46.24 -20.14 5.12
CA ALA A 446 45.73 -20.90 6.27
C ALA A 446 45.34 -20.00 7.42
N GLU A 447 46.12 -18.98 7.75
CA GLU A 447 45.80 -18.00 8.79
C GLU A 447 44.54 -17.18 8.45
N LEU A 448 44.42 -16.74 7.21
CA LEU A 448 43.23 -16.00 6.76
C LEU A 448 41.97 -16.86 6.71
N LYS A 449 42.09 -18.13 6.32
CA LYS A 449 40.96 -19.08 6.36
C LYS A 449 40.47 -19.30 7.78
N ASP A 450 41.37 -19.40 8.76
CA ASP A 450 41.01 -19.51 10.17
C ASP A 450 40.30 -18.25 10.65
N GLN A 451 40.81 -17.07 10.31
CA GLN A 451 40.15 -15.78 10.62
C GLN A 451 38.79 -15.66 9.98
N GLU A 452 38.67 -16.00 8.70
CA GLU A 452 37.39 -15.99 7.99
C GLU A 452 36.38 -16.92 8.66
N HIS A 453 36.79 -18.14 8.99
CA HIS A 453 35.93 -19.13 9.63
C HIS A 453 35.42 -18.64 10.98
N ASP A 454 36.30 -18.14 11.83
CA ASP A 454 35.95 -17.62 13.16
C ASP A 454 35.03 -16.42 13.08
N PHE A 455 35.33 -15.48 12.18
CA PHE A 455 34.54 -14.29 11.99
C PHE A 455 33.14 -14.60 11.42
N ARG A 456 33.09 -15.51 10.45
CA ARG A 456 31.82 -15.96 9.83
C ARG A 456 30.96 -16.70 10.86
N ALA A 457 31.55 -17.57 11.68
CA ALA A 457 30.82 -18.30 12.71
C ALA A 457 30.22 -17.35 13.74
N LYS A 458 30.98 -16.33 14.16
CA LYS A 458 30.50 -15.31 15.10
C LYS A 458 29.36 -14.48 14.48
N TRP A 459 29.51 -14.04 13.23
CA TRP A 459 28.48 -13.29 12.50
C TRP A 459 27.21 -14.11 12.32
N GLU A 460 27.31 -15.35 11.85
CA GLU A 460 26.16 -16.24 11.69
C GLU A 460 25.48 -16.54 13.03
N GLY A 461 26.21 -16.70 14.09
CA GLY A 461 25.69 -16.88 15.45
C GLY A 461 24.89 -15.68 15.93
N GLU A 462 25.41 -14.47 15.74
CA GLU A 462 24.69 -13.23 16.07
C GLU A 462 23.43 -13.04 15.20
N LYS A 463 23.54 -13.33 13.91
CA LYS A 463 22.43 -13.24 12.97
C LYS A 463 21.30 -14.21 13.34
N ALA A 464 21.65 -15.44 13.73
CA ALA A 464 20.67 -16.43 14.15
C ALA A 464 19.90 -15.98 15.41
N LEU A 465 20.59 -15.38 16.39
CA LEU A 465 19.97 -14.84 17.59
C LEU A 465 19.03 -13.67 17.28
N VAL A 466 19.44 -12.74 16.43
CA VAL A 466 18.62 -11.62 16.00
C VAL A 466 17.37 -12.11 15.26
N ASN A 467 17.51 -13.08 14.36
CA ASN A 467 16.40 -13.68 13.64
C ASN A 467 15.40 -14.36 14.58
N LYS A 468 15.89 -15.04 15.62
CA LYS A 468 15.01 -15.68 16.61
C LYS A 468 14.21 -14.66 17.40
N ILE A 469 14.80 -13.53 17.78
CA ILE A 469 14.08 -12.42 18.42
C ILE A 469 12.95 -11.92 17.51
N GLN A 470 13.22 -11.76 16.21
CA GLN A 470 12.22 -11.28 15.27
C GLN A 470 11.09 -12.29 15.05
N GLN A 471 11.39 -13.57 15.02
CA GLN A 471 10.36 -14.62 14.95
C GLN A 471 9.46 -14.61 16.18
N ASP A 472 10.03 -14.46 17.37
CA ASP A 472 9.27 -14.39 18.61
C ASP A 472 8.36 -13.15 18.64
N LYS A 473 8.84 -12.00 18.18
CA LYS A 473 8.04 -10.77 18.07
C LYS A 473 6.88 -10.92 17.10
N GLN A 474 7.10 -11.55 15.95
CA GLN A 474 6.05 -11.81 14.97
C GLN A 474 4.97 -12.71 15.57
N GLU A 475 5.37 -13.74 16.30
CA GLU A 475 4.42 -14.65 16.97
C GLU A 475 3.63 -13.94 18.07
N ILE A 476 4.27 -13.04 18.84
CA ILE A 476 3.59 -12.20 19.83
C ILE A 476 2.50 -11.37 19.18
N GLU A 477 2.79 -10.72 18.05
CA GLU A 477 1.79 -9.92 17.32
C GLU A 477 0.62 -10.78 16.87
N ASN A 478 0.90 -11.95 16.29
CA ASN A 478 -0.12 -12.87 15.84
C ASN A 478 -1.02 -13.35 17.00
N LEU A 479 -0.41 -13.65 18.16
CA LEU A 479 -1.15 -14.06 19.34
C LEU A 479 -1.98 -12.93 19.96
N LYS A 480 -1.47 -11.72 19.97
CA LYS A 480 -2.24 -10.54 20.44
C LYS A 480 -3.48 -10.34 19.59
N PHE A 481 -3.33 -10.47 18.27
CA PHE A 481 -4.44 -10.36 17.33
C PHE A 481 -5.47 -11.50 17.55
N GLU A 482 -5.00 -12.73 17.71
CA GLU A 482 -5.86 -13.88 18.01
C GLU A 482 -6.62 -13.67 19.34
N ALA A 483 -5.96 -13.13 20.37
CA ALA A 483 -6.59 -12.83 21.65
C ALA A 483 -7.72 -11.80 21.51
N GLU A 484 -7.52 -10.73 20.74
CA GLU A 484 -8.55 -9.73 20.47
C GLU A 484 -9.75 -10.34 19.73
N ARG A 485 -9.48 -11.18 18.74
CA ARG A 485 -10.53 -11.89 18.00
C ARG A 485 -11.32 -12.82 18.90
N MET A 486 -10.65 -13.62 19.75
CA MET A 486 -11.30 -14.55 20.67
C MET A 486 -12.09 -13.82 21.74
N GLU A 487 -11.64 -12.66 22.20
CA GLU A 487 -12.37 -11.82 23.14
C GLU A 487 -13.70 -11.33 22.52
N ARG A 488 -13.68 -10.92 21.27
CA ARG A 488 -14.89 -10.53 20.52
C ARG A 488 -15.87 -11.70 20.34
N GLU A 489 -15.35 -12.91 20.17
CA GLU A 489 -16.15 -14.13 20.02
C GLU A 489 -16.62 -14.72 21.36
N GLY A 490 -16.18 -14.15 22.49
CA GLY A 490 -16.56 -14.61 23.83
C GLY A 490 -15.79 -15.81 24.34
N ASN A 491 -14.72 -16.25 23.67
CA ASN A 491 -13.88 -17.35 24.10
C ASN A 491 -12.80 -16.87 25.07
N TYR A 492 -13.20 -16.61 26.32
CA TYR A 492 -12.31 -16.06 27.34
C TYR A 492 -11.25 -17.04 27.85
N GLU A 493 -11.49 -18.32 27.76
CA GLU A 493 -10.51 -19.35 28.14
C GLU A 493 -9.27 -19.27 27.24
N ARG A 494 -9.46 -19.16 25.94
CA ARG A 494 -8.37 -18.99 24.98
C ARG A 494 -7.65 -17.66 25.16
N VAL A 495 -8.37 -16.59 25.44
CA VAL A 495 -7.80 -15.27 25.75
C VAL A 495 -6.87 -15.34 26.95
N ALA A 496 -7.31 -15.98 28.04
CA ALA A 496 -6.51 -16.15 29.24
C ALA A 496 -5.24 -16.99 28.97
N GLU A 497 -5.37 -18.08 28.22
CA GLU A 497 -4.24 -18.92 27.82
C GLU A 497 -3.19 -18.12 27.02
N ILE A 498 -3.65 -17.31 26.06
CA ILE A 498 -2.76 -16.49 25.24
C ILE A 498 -2.07 -15.43 26.11
N ARG A 499 -2.82 -14.64 26.85
CA ARG A 499 -2.29 -13.49 27.62
C ARG A 499 -1.38 -13.89 28.79
N TYR A 500 -1.73 -14.94 29.51
CA TYR A 500 -1.03 -15.29 30.75
C TYR A 500 0.02 -16.40 30.60
N SER A 501 -0.01 -17.14 29.50
CA SER A 501 0.93 -18.24 29.28
C SER A 501 1.82 -18.01 28.05
N LYS A 502 1.22 -17.98 26.86
CA LYS A 502 1.99 -17.93 25.61
C LYS A 502 2.74 -16.62 25.38
N LEU A 503 2.10 -15.47 25.62
CA LEU A 503 2.76 -14.17 25.47
C LEU A 503 3.90 -14.00 26.45
N LYS A 504 3.70 -14.41 27.70
CA LYS A 504 4.72 -14.33 28.73
C LYS A 504 5.92 -15.21 28.41
N ALA A 505 5.70 -16.43 27.93
CA ALA A 505 6.77 -17.34 27.52
C ALA A 505 7.62 -16.76 26.39
N LEU A 506 7.00 -16.13 25.41
CA LEU A 506 7.71 -15.50 24.29
C LEU A 506 8.47 -14.24 24.73
N GLU A 507 7.91 -13.42 25.59
CA GLU A 507 8.58 -12.25 26.17
C GLU A 507 9.82 -12.66 26.99
N ASP A 508 9.72 -13.72 27.79
CA ASP A 508 10.83 -14.26 28.55
C ASP A 508 11.92 -14.82 27.64
N ASP A 509 11.56 -15.51 26.56
CA ASP A 509 12.50 -16.01 25.55
C ASP A 509 13.26 -14.87 24.88
N ILE A 510 12.56 -13.79 24.51
CA ILE A 510 13.18 -12.60 23.93
C ILE A 510 14.21 -12.00 24.89
N LYS A 511 13.88 -11.85 26.17
CA LYS A 511 14.80 -11.32 27.18
C LYS A 511 16.04 -12.19 27.32
N LYS A 512 15.85 -13.50 27.34
CA LYS A 512 16.94 -14.47 27.43
C LYS A 512 17.87 -14.37 26.23
N ILE A 513 17.33 -14.27 25.03
CA ILE A 513 18.13 -14.15 23.80
C ILE A 513 18.86 -12.80 23.78
N GLN A 514 18.22 -11.71 24.20
CA GLN A 514 18.85 -10.39 24.29
C GLN A 514 20.02 -10.38 25.25
N GLU A 515 19.92 -11.03 26.41
CA GLU A 515 21.05 -11.20 27.36
C GLU A 515 22.18 -12.03 26.76
N GLN A 516 21.86 -13.11 26.07
CA GLN A 516 22.81 -13.95 25.37
C GLN A 516 23.54 -13.16 24.28
N LEU A 517 22.81 -12.35 23.51
CA LEU A 517 23.36 -11.50 22.46
C LEU A 517 24.31 -10.44 23.03
N LYS A 518 23.94 -9.81 24.16
CA LYS A 518 24.79 -8.87 24.88
C LYS A 518 26.12 -9.50 25.35
N SER A 519 26.07 -10.69 25.91
CA SER A 519 27.25 -11.39 26.37
C SER A 519 28.16 -11.82 25.22
N THR A 520 27.61 -12.15 24.07
CA THR A 520 28.33 -12.60 22.89
C THR A 520 28.98 -11.45 22.13
N GLN A 521 28.32 -10.28 22.07
CA GLN A 521 28.82 -9.13 21.30
C GLN A 521 30.01 -8.41 21.90
N GLY A 522 30.22 -8.48 23.21
CA GLY A 522 31.46 -8.02 23.88
C GLY A 522 31.94 -6.62 23.53
N GLY A 523 31.08 -5.69 23.14
CA GLY A 523 31.38 -4.30 22.81
C GLY A 523 31.50 -3.94 21.33
N ALA A 524 31.46 -4.90 20.41
CA ALA A 524 31.44 -4.66 18.95
C ALA A 524 30.37 -5.53 18.30
N ALA A 525 29.18 -4.99 18.10
CA ALA A 525 28.10 -5.68 17.41
C ALA A 525 28.42 -5.79 15.93
N MET A 526 28.46 -7.01 15.39
CA MET A 526 28.57 -7.26 13.94
C MET A 526 27.24 -7.15 13.24
N VAL A 527 26.17 -7.49 13.93
CA VAL A 527 24.80 -7.41 13.42
C VAL A 527 24.04 -6.37 14.23
N ARG A 528 23.62 -5.32 13.56
CA ARG A 528 22.79 -4.28 14.18
C ARG A 528 21.33 -4.71 14.12
N GLU A 529 20.64 -4.57 15.22
CA GLU A 529 19.24 -4.97 15.37
C GLU A 529 18.29 -3.79 15.35
N GLU A 530 18.77 -2.62 15.74
CA GLU A 530 17.93 -1.47 16.06
C GLU A 530 18.17 -0.28 15.14
N VAL A 531 17.06 0.30 14.67
CA VAL A 531 17.06 1.60 14.00
C VAL A 531 17.16 2.68 15.06
N THR A 532 18.17 3.54 14.95
CA THR A 532 18.46 4.64 15.88
C THR A 532 18.12 5.99 15.26
N ALA A 533 18.16 7.05 16.08
CA ALA A 533 18.04 8.41 15.60
C ALA A 533 19.11 8.76 14.55
N ASP A 534 20.32 8.22 14.68
CA ASP A 534 21.40 8.44 13.71
C ASP A 534 21.06 7.84 12.34
N ASP A 535 20.42 6.68 12.31
CA ASP A 535 19.98 6.05 11.06
C ASP A 535 18.95 6.92 10.34
N ILE A 536 18.04 7.51 11.08
CA ILE A 536 17.05 8.45 10.54
C ILE A 536 17.75 9.70 9.99
N ALA A 537 18.71 10.25 10.73
CA ALA A 537 19.47 11.41 10.29
C ALA A 537 20.24 11.15 8.99
N GLU A 538 20.80 9.96 8.82
CA GLU A 538 21.45 9.57 7.57
C GLU A 538 20.51 9.53 6.37
N VAL A 539 19.29 9.04 6.56
CA VAL A 539 18.27 9.03 5.49
C VAL A 539 17.88 10.46 5.13
N VAL A 540 17.63 11.31 6.12
CA VAL A 540 17.31 12.73 5.90
C VAL A 540 18.46 13.43 5.18
N SER A 541 19.71 13.16 5.59
CA SER A 541 20.90 13.70 4.94
C SER A 541 20.96 13.33 3.45
N ARG A 542 20.65 12.08 3.12
CA ARG A 542 20.62 11.61 1.75
C ARG A 542 19.55 12.29 0.91
N TRP A 543 18.36 12.46 1.49
CA TRP A 543 17.22 13.07 0.79
C TRP A 543 17.38 14.57 0.59
N THR A 544 18.00 15.25 1.56
CA THR A 544 18.09 16.74 1.56
C THR A 544 19.46 17.27 1.17
N GLY A 545 20.51 16.47 1.25
CA GLY A 545 21.89 16.90 1.06
C GLY A 545 22.49 17.64 2.25
N ILE A 546 21.77 17.78 3.37
CA ILE A 546 22.25 18.44 4.58
C ILE A 546 23.15 17.48 5.38
N PRO A 547 24.36 17.91 5.83
CA PRO A 547 25.26 17.04 6.56
C PRO A 547 24.67 16.54 7.88
N VAL A 548 24.89 15.24 8.19
CA VAL A 548 24.41 14.59 9.42
C VAL A 548 24.90 15.32 10.68
N SER A 549 26.15 15.76 10.69
CA SER A 549 26.74 16.46 11.81
C SER A 549 25.99 17.73 12.21
N ARG A 550 25.43 18.44 11.24
CA ARG A 550 24.61 19.64 11.50
C ARG A 550 23.24 19.29 12.06
N MET A 551 22.65 18.18 11.62
CA MET A 551 21.34 17.73 12.12
C MET A 551 21.41 17.22 13.55
N MET A 552 22.50 16.54 13.91
CA MET A 552 22.66 15.91 15.22
C MET A 552 23.19 16.84 16.30
N GLN A 553 23.58 18.07 15.93
CA GLN A 553 23.95 19.07 16.91
C GLN A 553 22.75 19.41 17.79
N SER A 554 22.89 19.32 19.10
CA SER A 554 21.76 19.57 20.00
C SER A 554 21.25 21.01 19.83
N GLU A 555 19.92 21.18 19.85
CA GLU A 555 19.31 22.51 19.76
C GLU A 555 19.79 23.42 20.89
N ARG A 556 20.03 22.84 22.07
CA ARG A 556 20.54 23.58 23.21
C ARG A 556 21.91 24.19 22.94
N GLU A 557 22.81 23.42 22.34
CA GLU A 557 24.15 23.93 21.95
C GLU A 557 24.06 25.03 20.89
N LYS A 558 23.21 24.81 19.88
CA LYS A 558 22.96 25.83 18.85
C LYS A 558 22.46 27.13 19.45
N LEU A 559 21.54 27.07 20.39
CA LEU A 559 20.95 28.23 21.02
C LEU A 559 21.93 28.97 21.94
N LEU A 560 22.84 28.24 22.62
CA LEU A 560 23.86 28.84 23.47
C LEU A 560 24.86 29.69 22.70
N HIS A 561 25.16 29.34 21.46
CA HIS A 561 26.15 29.99 20.61
C HIS A 561 25.53 30.76 19.44
N LEU A 562 24.24 31.06 19.52
CA LEU A 562 23.52 31.66 18.40
C LEU A 562 24.07 33.05 17.99
N GLU A 563 24.36 33.93 18.95
CA GLU A 563 24.94 35.22 18.65
C GLU A 563 26.29 35.10 17.95
N GLU A 564 27.15 34.24 18.44
CA GLU A 564 28.48 34.01 17.87
C GLU A 564 28.40 33.48 16.43
N GLU A 565 27.51 32.56 16.19
CA GLU A 565 27.30 31.99 14.85
C GLU A 565 26.72 32.99 13.87
N LEU A 566 25.78 33.83 14.31
CA LEU A 566 25.24 34.89 13.45
C LEU A 566 26.29 35.96 13.13
N HIS A 567 27.18 36.27 14.08
CA HIS A 567 28.28 37.24 13.86
C HIS A 567 29.34 36.76 12.87
N LYS A 568 29.46 35.47 12.62
CA LYS A 568 30.35 34.93 11.58
C LYS A 568 29.96 35.44 10.18
N ARG A 569 28.69 35.68 9.97
CA ARG A 569 28.14 36.12 8.68
C ARG A 569 27.75 37.60 8.66
N VAL A 570 27.26 38.10 9.77
CA VAL A 570 26.78 39.49 9.93
C VAL A 570 27.75 40.27 10.79
N ILE A 571 28.40 41.25 10.20
CA ILE A 571 29.37 42.12 10.88
C ILE A 571 28.62 43.27 11.55
N GLY A 572 28.85 43.47 12.84
CA GLY A 572 28.12 44.47 13.61
C GLY A 572 26.68 44.03 13.90
N GLN A 573 25.76 44.97 14.04
CA GLN A 573 24.33 44.71 14.28
C GLN A 573 24.08 43.98 15.60
N ASP A 574 24.84 44.21 16.64
CA ASP A 574 24.80 43.50 17.91
C ASP A 574 23.42 43.50 18.56
N GLU A 575 22.75 44.65 18.53
CA GLU A 575 21.41 44.81 19.10
C GLU A 575 20.37 43.96 18.38
N ALA A 576 20.40 43.95 17.05
CA ALA A 576 19.49 43.14 16.23
C ALA A 576 19.74 41.66 16.44
N ILE A 577 21.00 41.22 16.46
CA ILE A 577 21.41 39.84 16.68
C ILE A 577 20.96 39.36 18.07
N THR A 578 21.17 40.16 19.10
CA THR A 578 20.74 39.84 20.47
C THR A 578 19.23 39.73 20.56
N ALA A 579 18.48 40.64 19.95
CA ALA A 579 17.02 40.58 19.96
C ALA A 579 16.46 39.33 19.29
N VAL A 580 17.01 38.98 18.13
CA VAL A 580 16.60 37.74 17.38
C VAL A 580 16.97 36.51 18.19
N SER A 581 18.17 36.43 18.72
CA SER A 581 18.67 35.29 19.50
C SER A 581 17.84 35.05 20.77
N ASP A 582 17.52 36.14 21.50
CA ASP A 582 16.69 36.05 22.71
C ASP A 582 15.27 35.59 22.40
N ALA A 583 14.67 36.04 21.30
CA ALA A 583 13.34 35.62 20.88
C ALA A 583 13.31 34.15 20.53
N VAL A 584 14.31 33.65 19.81
CA VAL A 584 14.43 32.21 19.46
C VAL A 584 14.59 31.37 20.72
N ARG A 585 15.46 31.78 21.63
CA ARG A 585 15.66 31.05 22.90
C ARG A 585 14.41 31.03 23.76
N ARG A 586 13.65 32.11 23.86
CA ARG A 586 12.38 32.17 24.61
C ARG A 586 11.35 31.21 24.02
N SER A 587 11.22 31.18 22.72
CA SER A 587 10.30 30.25 22.04
C SER A 587 10.64 28.79 22.30
N ARG A 588 11.92 28.45 22.22
CA ARG A 588 12.40 27.06 22.45
C ARG A 588 12.33 26.64 23.92
N ALA A 589 12.30 27.60 24.85
CA ALA A 589 12.09 27.30 26.26
C ALA A 589 10.63 27.07 26.65
N GLY A 590 9.70 27.07 25.70
CA GLY A 590 8.29 26.83 25.94
C GLY A 590 7.53 27.96 26.58
N LEU A 591 8.09 29.16 26.58
CA LEU A 591 7.50 30.36 27.20
C LEU A 591 6.51 31.09 26.28
N GLN A 592 6.27 30.55 25.06
CA GLN A 592 5.37 31.13 24.08
C GLN A 592 4.31 30.12 23.63
N ASP A 593 3.17 30.65 23.16
CA ASP A 593 2.09 29.86 22.60
C ASP A 593 2.58 29.13 21.32
N PRO A 594 2.48 27.77 21.25
CA PRO A 594 2.90 27.02 20.07
C PRO A 594 2.17 27.40 18.77
N LYS A 595 1.01 28.03 18.87
CA LYS A 595 0.21 28.46 17.72
C LYS A 595 0.67 29.79 17.13
N ARG A 596 1.54 30.50 17.80
CA ARG A 596 2.09 31.77 17.33
C ARG A 596 3.46 31.56 16.69
N PRO A 597 3.85 32.45 15.73
CA PRO A 597 5.22 32.43 15.22
C PRO A 597 6.22 32.61 16.37
N ILE A 598 7.43 32.14 16.21
CA ILE A 598 8.52 32.30 17.16
C ILE A 598 8.68 33.77 17.53
N ALA A 599 8.70 34.66 16.51
CA ALA A 599 8.72 36.09 16.67
C ALA A 599 8.39 36.78 15.34
N SER A 600 8.03 38.05 15.44
CA SER A 600 7.89 38.95 14.29
C SER A 600 8.79 40.13 14.50
N PHE A 601 9.63 40.46 13.52
CA PHE A 601 10.60 41.55 13.61
C PHE A 601 10.43 42.52 12.45
N ILE A 602 10.64 43.81 12.74
CA ILE A 602 10.82 44.84 11.71
C ILE A 602 12.25 45.35 11.83
N PHE A 603 13.04 45.14 10.79
CA PHE A 603 14.40 45.67 10.72
C PHE A 603 14.39 47.00 9.97
N LEU A 604 14.73 48.05 10.69
CA LEU A 604 14.79 49.40 10.15
C LEU A 604 16.24 49.81 9.95
N GLY A 605 16.57 50.25 8.75
CA GLY A 605 17.91 50.68 8.43
C GLY A 605 18.06 51.05 6.95
N THR A 606 19.15 51.71 6.63
CA THR A 606 19.49 52.05 5.25
C THR A 606 19.90 50.80 4.45
N THR A 607 19.97 50.94 3.13
CA THR A 607 20.41 49.87 2.25
C THR A 607 21.84 49.42 2.57
N GLY A 608 22.07 48.10 2.61
CA GLY A 608 23.43 47.57 2.80
C GLY A 608 23.89 47.37 4.24
N VAL A 609 23.00 47.56 5.24
CA VAL A 609 23.35 47.36 6.66
C VAL A 609 23.24 45.93 7.17
N GLY A 610 22.85 44.97 6.33
CA GLY A 610 22.81 43.54 6.68
C GLY A 610 21.45 43.00 7.10
N LYS A 611 20.34 43.66 6.81
CA LYS A 611 18.99 43.19 7.18
C LYS A 611 18.64 41.82 6.61
N THR A 612 18.83 41.64 5.31
CA THR A 612 18.56 40.39 4.64
C THR A 612 19.59 39.31 5.00
N GLU A 613 20.84 39.71 5.18
CA GLU A 613 21.93 38.83 5.55
C GLU A 613 21.70 38.17 6.92
N LEU A 614 21.15 38.94 7.88
CA LEU A 614 20.80 38.40 9.19
C LEU A 614 19.73 37.30 9.08
N ALA A 615 18.69 37.53 8.27
CA ALA A 615 17.65 36.52 8.05
C ALA A 615 18.21 35.24 7.39
N LYS A 616 19.08 35.38 6.40
CA LYS A 616 19.76 34.26 5.74
C LYS A 616 20.68 33.52 6.71
N ALA A 617 21.45 34.22 7.52
CA ALA A 617 22.32 33.62 8.52
C ALA A 617 21.54 32.84 9.56
N LEU A 618 20.40 33.34 10.00
CA LEU A 618 19.52 32.64 10.94
C LEU A 618 18.97 31.37 10.32
N ALA A 619 18.50 31.43 9.08
CA ALA A 619 18.00 30.26 8.36
C ALA A 619 19.09 29.19 8.17
N GLU A 620 20.28 29.59 7.77
CA GLU A 620 21.43 28.68 7.61
C GLU A 620 21.79 27.99 8.93
N TYR A 621 21.81 28.72 10.03
CA TYR A 621 22.18 28.13 11.32
C TYR A 621 21.11 27.23 11.90
N LEU A 622 19.84 27.65 11.86
CA LEU A 622 18.73 26.87 12.43
C LEU A 622 18.33 25.64 11.57
N PHE A 623 18.39 25.78 10.25
CA PHE A 623 17.90 24.77 9.30
C PHE A 623 18.99 24.22 8.40
N SER A 624 20.24 24.59 8.62
CA SER A 624 21.43 24.16 7.89
C SER A 624 21.46 24.58 6.40
N ASP A 625 20.51 25.37 5.95
CA ASP A 625 20.43 25.87 4.57
C ASP A 625 19.72 27.22 4.53
N GLU A 626 20.37 28.23 3.97
CA GLU A 626 19.79 29.58 3.82
C GLU A 626 18.57 29.63 2.91
N SER A 627 18.39 28.63 2.02
CA SER A 627 17.23 28.51 1.14
C SER A 627 15.96 28.07 1.88
N MET A 628 16.07 27.61 3.12
CA MET A 628 14.93 27.27 3.99
C MET A 628 14.22 28.53 4.53
N MET A 629 14.21 29.56 3.74
CA MET A 629 13.59 30.84 4.02
C MET A 629 12.72 31.22 2.81
N THR A 630 11.47 31.57 3.06
CA THR A 630 10.61 32.13 2.02
C THR A 630 10.86 33.62 1.94
N ARG A 631 11.37 34.08 0.81
CA ARG A 631 11.68 35.49 0.58
C ARG A 631 10.72 36.09 -0.44
N ILE A 632 10.10 37.19 -0.06
CA ILE A 632 9.20 37.95 -0.92
C ILE A 632 9.77 39.37 -1.03
N ASP A 633 10.16 39.78 -2.24
CA ASP A 633 10.66 41.14 -2.51
C ASP A 633 9.46 42.00 -2.89
N MET A 634 9.10 42.92 -1.98
CA MET A 634 7.93 43.79 -2.17
C MET A 634 8.11 44.80 -3.30
N SER A 635 9.33 45.02 -3.78
CA SER A 635 9.57 45.85 -4.96
C SER A 635 8.93 45.27 -6.23
N GLU A 636 8.76 43.93 -6.29
CA GLU A 636 8.08 43.24 -7.38
C GLU A 636 6.56 43.40 -7.32
N TYR A 637 6.00 43.89 -6.21
CA TYR A 637 4.56 44.03 -5.94
C TYR A 637 4.10 45.49 -5.85
N GLN A 638 4.84 46.42 -6.40
CA GLN A 638 4.50 47.84 -6.39
C GLN A 638 3.33 48.20 -7.30
N GLU A 639 3.12 47.44 -8.37
CA GLU A 639 1.98 47.62 -9.26
C GLU A 639 0.69 47.00 -8.69
N LYS A 640 -0.44 47.66 -8.96
CA LYS A 640 -1.75 47.26 -8.44
C LYS A 640 -2.14 45.80 -8.75
N PHE A 641 -1.73 45.26 -9.90
CA PHE A 641 -2.02 43.88 -10.31
C PHE A 641 -1.05 42.83 -9.75
N SER A 642 0.13 43.24 -9.32
CA SER A 642 1.12 42.29 -8.78
C SER A 642 0.76 41.78 -7.39
N VAL A 643 -0.06 42.51 -6.63
CA VAL A 643 -0.57 42.09 -5.33
C VAL A 643 -1.46 40.84 -5.42
N THR A 644 -2.15 40.66 -6.54
CA THR A 644 -2.99 39.49 -6.76
C THR A 644 -2.21 38.18 -6.77
N ARG A 645 -0.92 38.19 -7.05
CA ARG A 645 -0.03 37.03 -6.96
C ARG A 645 0.12 36.50 -5.53
N LEU A 646 0.01 37.39 -4.54
CA LEU A 646 0.08 37.02 -3.11
C LEU A 646 -1.27 36.62 -2.52
N ILE A 647 -2.30 37.37 -2.88
CA ILE A 647 -3.65 37.23 -2.28
C ILE A 647 -4.52 36.23 -3.05
N GLY A 648 -4.21 36.04 -4.32
CA GLY A 648 -5.08 35.35 -5.27
C GLY A 648 -6.13 36.30 -5.83
N ALA A 649 -6.45 36.15 -7.11
CA ALA A 649 -7.48 36.95 -7.77
C ALA A 649 -8.83 36.21 -7.70
N PRO A 650 -9.98 36.94 -7.74
CA PRO A 650 -11.27 36.29 -7.93
C PRO A 650 -11.31 35.51 -9.26
N PRO A 651 -12.14 34.48 -9.36
CA PRO A 651 -12.28 33.71 -10.61
C PRO A 651 -12.57 34.64 -11.81
N GLY A 652 -11.81 34.42 -12.89
CA GLY A 652 -11.93 35.21 -14.13
C GLY A 652 -11.05 36.43 -14.25
N TYR A 653 -10.26 36.74 -13.22
CA TYR A 653 -9.27 37.84 -13.23
C TYR A 653 -7.85 37.30 -13.42
N VAL A 654 -6.97 38.16 -13.94
CA VAL A 654 -5.56 37.82 -14.14
C VAL A 654 -4.89 37.55 -12.78
N GLY A 655 -4.23 36.41 -12.65
CA GLY A 655 -3.55 36.02 -11.42
C GLY A 655 -4.30 35.02 -10.54
N TYR A 656 -5.42 34.51 -11.04
CA TYR A 656 -6.18 33.46 -10.36
C TYR A 656 -5.53 32.08 -10.58
#